data_54b25e7340650554e5beba3006e5db3e
#
_entry.id   54b25e7340650554e5beba3006e5db3e
#
_cell.length_a   1.000
_cell.length_b   1.000
_cell.length_c   1.000
_cell.angle_alpha   90.00
_cell.angle_beta   90.00
_cell.angle_gamma   90.00
#
_symmetry.space_group_name_H-M   'P 1'
#
loop_
_entity.id
_entity.type
_entity.pdbx_description
1 polymer ?
#
loop_
_entity_poly.entity_id
_entity_poly.type
_entity_poly.pdbx_seq_one_letter_code
_entity_poly.pdbx_strand_id
1 'polypeptide(L)'
;MFMERAFLKKVVLENFMCYAHAEFDFYAITKIMAKNGKGKSTIATAYLWCLFNCDYELKDNPVVRREVDGKSVDDMDTSVELTLDVDGKEVTMKKVQKRTYSKDGSRYKDDNKYFINDVPKTLKDFNAYLDVDMNVFKMCSNVNTFLNQKPAEMREYLFGLVGDVTDLDIASQKAELAELVPLLNKYTVEELSAMNKAAKTKITKDLPILDGQIKEKERDIQLKQAIDVSDLELQKNSLKEQIADCVAKQTDNDKLMAEYDKASSDILNLKFELSDMSRKANEDNIKARRNLESQISNLNYVIEDSKKSISNAENVVDFDKDKIAEYQKVLDGSRAEWKAEKERVFDENSLVCPYCKQEYPEDKKEKLRADFKAHKEAELNRITDKGNTAKKMLDEVKGLLVEAEQELTDRKQELEKHLVDLADLKKQLSEFPQEIDVSATEEYKELEQQIVEKEQAMHKANDISAVKAELKAQETVLRQQLAECESQIAKSDTAADEQRLEELKQTRIDSEQNKTNAEKIIDLLDELDKAKNEALTEAVNRHFGLVKWQLFEYAKNGNYESCCIPTVDGKSILTTMSNKGNRILGRVDICNSIQKISGISVPIVLDDSESLSTDNQKKVVEMVDSQLIMLIVNNSEKLEIVEG
;
A
#
# COMPACT_ATOMS: atom_id res chain seq x y z
N MET A 1 11.08 -26.37 30.53
CA MET A 1 12.24 -26.84 29.74
C MET A 1 11.66 -27.19 28.38
N PHE A 2 11.97 -26.39 27.37
CA PHE A 2 11.42 -26.57 26.00
C PHE A 2 11.70 -27.98 25.51
N MET A 3 10.70 -28.69 24.98
CA MET A 3 10.88 -30.04 24.42
C MET A 3 11.71 -29.98 23.13
N GLU A 4 12.83 -30.69 23.12
CA GLU A 4 13.67 -30.81 21.92
C GLU A 4 13.31 -32.06 21.10
N ARG A 5 12.95 -33.15 21.78
CA ARG A 5 12.66 -34.43 21.13
C ARG A 5 11.48 -35.15 21.75
N ALA A 6 10.56 -35.61 20.91
CA ALA A 6 9.58 -36.62 21.27
C ALA A 6 9.68 -37.81 20.31
N PHE A 7 9.77 -39.00 20.86
CA PHE A 7 9.85 -40.24 20.11
C PHE A 7 8.66 -41.15 20.52
N LEU A 8 7.85 -41.56 19.58
CA LEU A 8 6.73 -42.48 19.82
C LEU A 8 7.26 -43.90 19.96
N LYS A 9 7.15 -44.48 21.16
CA LYS A 9 7.55 -45.86 21.44
C LYS A 9 6.42 -46.82 21.20
N LYS A 10 5.22 -46.48 21.68
CA LYS A 10 4.07 -47.38 21.64
C LYS A 10 2.77 -46.63 21.48
N VAL A 11 1.82 -47.26 20.81
CA VAL A 11 0.41 -46.83 20.74
C VAL A 11 -0.47 -47.98 21.21
N VAL A 12 -1.37 -47.68 22.14
CA VAL A 12 -2.41 -48.63 22.57
C VAL A 12 -3.75 -48.06 22.20
N LEU A 13 -4.56 -48.85 21.53
CA LEU A 13 -5.89 -48.50 21.05
C LEU A 13 -6.95 -49.37 21.73
N GLU A 14 -8.00 -48.71 22.21
CA GLU A 14 -9.19 -49.39 22.72
C GLU A 14 -10.43 -48.83 22.02
N ASN A 15 -11.25 -49.72 21.48
CA ASN A 15 -12.49 -49.37 20.81
C ASN A 15 -12.33 -48.20 19.79
N PHE A 16 -11.20 -48.16 19.07
CA PHE A 16 -10.82 -47.06 18.21
C PHE A 16 -10.94 -47.46 16.72
N MET A 17 -11.88 -46.85 16.02
CA MET A 17 -12.15 -47.08 14.58
C MET A 17 -12.31 -48.59 14.26
N CYS A 18 -11.35 -49.21 13.59
CA CYS A 18 -11.38 -50.62 13.25
C CYS A 18 -10.85 -51.57 14.35
N TYR A 19 -10.22 -51.02 15.39
CA TYR A 19 -9.59 -51.81 16.44
C TYR A 19 -10.47 -51.93 17.68
N ALA A 20 -10.71 -53.15 18.13
CA ALA A 20 -11.30 -53.39 19.44
C ALA A 20 -10.27 -53.14 20.54
N HIS A 21 -9.13 -53.81 20.41
CA HIS A 21 -7.91 -53.60 21.17
C HIS A 21 -6.73 -53.83 20.24
N ALA A 22 -5.71 -52.99 20.33
CA ALA A 22 -4.47 -53.18 19.59
C ALA A 22 -3.30 -52.44 20.27
N GLU A 23 -2.12 -53.01 20.16
CA GLU A 23 -0.87 -52.42 20.64
C GLU A 23 0.13 -52.45 19.51
N PHE A 24 0.86 -51.36 19.37
CA PHE A 24 1.83 -51.17 18.30
C PHE A 24 3.10 -50.54 18.84
N ASP A 25 4.23 -51.16 18.59
CA ASP A 25 5.55 -50.61 18.92
C ASP A 25 6.16 -49.91 17.70
N PHE A 26 6.92 -48.87 17.97
CA PHE A 26 7.49 -47.99 16.94
C PHE A 26 9.00 -47.91 17.07
N TYR A 27 9.65 -47.78 15.93
CA TYR A 27 11.09 -47.70 15.75
C TYR A 27 11.49 -46.34 15.19
N ALA A 28 12.78 -46.06 15.03
CA ALA A 28 13.24 -44.82 14.43
C ALA A 28 12.65 -44.63 13.01
N ILE A 29 12.62 -45.71 12.25
CA ILE A 29 11.87 -45.80 10.99
C ILE A 29 10.92 -46.95 11.13
N THR A 30 9.63 -46.62 11.07
CA THR A 30 8.56 -47.64 11.19
C THR A 30 7.82 -47.74 9.87
N LYS A 31 7.73 -48.92 9.31
CA LYS A 31 6.88 -49.22 8.15
C LYS A 31 5.66 -50.02 8.61
N ILE A 32 4.48 -49.42 8.40
CA ILE A 32 3.19 -50.08 8.70
C ILE A 32 2.61 -50.55 7.37
N MET A 33 2.59 -51.84 7.18
CA MET A 33 2.24 -52.47 5.90
C MET A 33 1.02 -53.32 6.01
N ALA A 34 0.06 -53.16 5.12
CA ALA A 34 -1.13 -54.02 4.97
C ALA A 34 -1.91 -53.65 3.69
N LYS A 35 -2.86 -54.46 3.30
CA LYS A 35 -3.87 -54.11 2.31
C LYS A 35 -4.70 -52.91 2.76
N ASN A 36 -5.39 -52.28 1.80
CA ASN A 36 -6.36 -51.23 2.10
C ASN A 36 -7.46 -51.75 3.05
N GLY A 37 -7.93 -50.85 3.94
CA GLY A 37 -8.96 -51.18 4.92
C GLY A 37 -8.48 -51.99 6.13
N LYS A 38 -7.20 -52.25 6.29
CA LYS A 38 -6.63 -53.02 7.42
C LYS A 38 -6.17 -52.16 8.60
N GLY A 39 -6.54 -50.86 8.63
CA GLY A 39 -6.31 -50.01 9.79
C GLY A 39 -4.99 -49.24 9.83
N LYS A 40 -4.20 -49.18 8.74
CA LYS A 40 -2.95 -48.40 8.70
C LYS A 40 -3.19 -46.93 9.05
N SER A 41 -4.06 -46.25 8.32
CA SER A 41 -4.37 -44.83 8.55
C SER A 41 -5.10 -44.60 9.89
N THR A 42 -5.70 -45.65 10.47
CA THR A 42 -6.26 -45.63 11.83
C THR A 42 -5.16 -45.40 12.88
N ILE A 43 -4.01 -46.03 12.72
CA ILE A 43 -2.85 -45.87 13.64
C ILE A 43 -2.33 -44.44 13.56
N ALA A 44 -2.16 -43.90 12.34
CA ALA A 44 -1.78 -42.52 12.14
C ALA A 44 -2.81 -41.53 12.75
N THR A 45 -4.08 -41.79 12.49
CA THR A 45 -5.18 -41.00 13.07
C THR A 45 -5.17 -41.08 14.60
N ALA A 46 -4.88 -42.24 15.19
CA ALA A 46 -4.82 -42.39 16.64
C ALA A 46 -3.77 -41.47 17.27
N TYR A 47 -2.57 -41.43 16.71
CA TYR A 47 -1.51 -40.51 17.15
C TYR A 47 -1.96 -39.06 17.05
N LEU A 48 -2.49 -38.64 15.89
CA LEU A 48 -2.92 -37.27 15.66
C LEU A 48 -4.17 -36.88 16.46
N TRP A 49 -5.10 -37.82 16.63
CA TRP A 49 -6.29 -37.59 17.42
C TRP A 49 -5.99 -37.44 18.92
N CYS A 50 -5.05 -38.21 19.42
CA CYS A 50 -4.64 -38.11 20.82
C CYS A 50 -4.03 -36.72 21.12
N LEU A 51 -3.11 -36.25 20.28
CA LEU A 51 -2.39 -35.02 20.52
C LEU A 51 -3.12 -33.77 20.00
N PHE A 52 -3.75 -33.86 18.83
CA PHE A 52 -4.26 -32.68 18.12
C PHE A 52 -5.77 -32.73 17.84
N ASN A 53 -6.43 -33.80 18.24
CA ASN A 53 -7.87 -33.97 18.04
C ASN A 53 -8.33 -33.96 16.57
N CYS A 54 -7.48 -34.36 15.64
CA CYS A 54 -7.79 -34.49 14.22
C CYS A 54 -7.43 -35.88 13.68
N ASP A 55 -7.94 -36.20 12.50
CA ASP A 55 -7.48 -37.37 11.74
C ASP A 55 -6.25 -37.05 10.90
N TYR A 56 -5.79 -38.01 10.10
CA TYR A 56 -4.65 -37.84 9.22
C TYR A 56 -4.92 -36.79 8.11
N GLU A 57 -6.15 -36.68 7.65
CA GLU A 57 -6.60 -35.69 6.65
C GLU A 57 -6.87 -34.29 7.27
N LEU A 58 -6.49 -34.09 8.54
CA LEU A 58 -6.64 -32.87 9.30
C LEU A 58 -8.09 -32.47 9.61
N LYS A 59 -9.03 -33.38 9.47
CA LYS A 59 -10.41 -33.13 9.87
C LYS A 59 -10.50 -33.11 11.38
N ASP A 60 -10.96 -32.00 11.91
CA ASP A 60 -11.17 -31.86 13.35
C ASP A 60 -12.34 -32.72 13.87
N ASN A 61 -12.18 -33.21 15.09
CA ASN A 61 -13.20 -34.05 15.77
C ASN A 61 -13.66 -35.22 14.92
N PRO A 62 -12.77 -36.07 14.41
CA PRO A 62 -13.15 -37.21 13.60
C PRO A 62 -13.99 -38.21 14.42
N VAL A 63 -14.83 -38.95 13.72
CA VAL A 63 -15.53 -40.08 14.33
C VAL A 63 -14.55 -41.23 14.52
N VAL A 64 -14.17 -41.46 15.76
CA VAL A 64 -13.09 -42.40 16.10
C VAL A 64 -13.60 -43.66 16.82
N ARG A 65 -14.85 -43.64 17.24
CA ARG A 65 -15.45 -44.77 17.93
C ARG A 65 -15.61 -45.94 16.96
N ARG A 66 -15.30 -47.13 17.45
CA ARG A 66 -15.42 -48.35 16.68
C ARG A 66 -16.87 -48.62 16.30
N GLU A 67 -17.08 -49.11 15.09
CA GLU A 67 -18.36 -49.57 14.59
C GLU A 67 -18.26 -51.07 14.23
N VAL A 68 -19.31 -51.82 14.56
CA VAL A 68 -19.45 -53.21 14.16
C VAL A 68 -20.84 -53.36 13.52
N ASP A 69 -20.88 -53.89 12.31
CA ASP A 69 -22.09 -54.02 11.51
C ASP A 69 -22.91 -52.72 11.40
N GLY A 70 -22.22 -51.61 11.24
CA GLY A 70 -22.82 -50.25 11.10
C GLY A 70 -23.39 -49.68 12.41
N LYS A 71 -23.06 -50.28 13.55
CA LYS A 71 -23.46 -49.80 14.88
C LYS A 71 -22.21 -49.42 15.68
N SER A 72 -22.28 -48.28 16.32
CA SER A 72 -21.23 -47.83 17.23
C SER A 72 -21.16 -48.73 18.46
N VAL A 73 -19.94 -49.06 18.88
CA VAL A 73 -19.67 -49.82 20.11
C VAL A 73 -19.61 -48.84 21.26
N ASP A 74 -20.73 -48.70 21.99
CA ASP A 74 -20.91 -47.63 22.97
C ASP A 74 -20.82 -48.07 24.42
N ASP A 75 -20.75 -49.38 24.65
CA ASP A 75 -20.54 -50.01 25.95
C ASP A 75 -19.09 -49.90 26.46
N MET A 76 -18.20 -49.51 25.60
CA MET A 76 -16.78 -49.28 25.91
C MET A 76 -16.34 -47.84 25.59
N ASP A 77 -15.48 -47.32 26.41
CA ASP A 77 -14.79 -46.06 26.08
C ASP A 77 -13.88 -46.23 24.86
N THR A 78 -13.77 -45.18 24.07
CA THR A 78 -12.73 -45.14 23.02
C THR A 78 -11.49 -44.52 23.58
N SER A 79 -10.35 -45.18 23.51
CA SER A 79 -9.11 -44.54 23.99
C SER A 79 -7.92 -44.80 23.09
N VAL A 80 -7.03 -43.82 23.12
CA VAL A 80 -5.68 -43.90 22.58
C VAL A 80 -4.70 -43.51 23.67
N GLU A 81 -3.71 -44.37 23.86
CA GLU A 81 -2.58 -44.13 24.75
C GLU A 81 -1.31 -44.16 23.94
N LEU A 82 -0.52 -43.10 24.06
CA LEU A 82 0.78 -42.94 23.43
C LEU A 82 1.84 -43.06 24.51
N THR A 83 2.81 -43.93 24.32
CA THR A 83 4.05 -43.92 25.10
C THR A 83 5.09 -43.17 24.31
N LEU A 84 5.49 -42.05 24.81
CA LEU A 84 6.47 -41.15 24.23
C LEU A 84 7.76 -41.16 25.04
N ASP A 85 8.89 -41.14 24.39
CA ASP A 85 10.18 -40.73 24.98
C ASP A 85 10.35 -39.23 24.69
N VAL A 86 10.23 -38.40 25.71
CA VAL A 86 10.37 -36.97 25.65
C VAL A 86 11.66 -36.58 26.32
N ASP A 87 12.66 -36.20 25.53
CA ASP A 87 14.00 -35.81 26.02
C ASP A 87 14.63 -36.85 26.97
N GLY A 88 14.48 -38.13 26.63
CA GLY A 88 15.00 -39.26 27.41
C GLY A 88 14.12 -39.68 28.59
N LYS A 89 12.94 -39.09 28.76
CA LYS A 89 11.96 -39.50 29.78
C LYS A 89 10.74 -40.12 29.14
N GLU A 90 10.36 -41.30 29.62
CA GLU A 90 9.17 -41.96 29.15
C GLU A 90 7.92 -41.31 29.79
N VAL A 91 6.97 -40.98 28.95
CA VAL A 91 5.70 -40.33 29.32
C VAL A 91 4.56 -41.05 28.59
N THR A 92 3.50 -41.39 29.32
CA THR A 92 2.27 -41.85 28.69
C THR A 92 1.29 -40.68 28.55
N MET A 93 0.83 -40.48 27.33
CA MET A 93 -0.22 -39.51 27.03
C MET A 93 -1.47 -40.25 26.52
N LYS A 94 -2.57 -40.13 27.25
CA LYS A 94 -3.78 -40.87 26.94
C LYS A 94 -4.96 -39.93 26.78
N LYS A 95 -5.70 -40.16 25.71
CA LYS A 95 -7.00 -39.55 25.46
C LYS A 95 -8.08 -40.60 25.44
N VAL A 96 -9.13 -40.37 26.21
CA VAL A 96 -10.27 -41.27 26.33
C VAL A 96 -11.54 -40.51 25.96
N GLN A 97 -12.28 -40.98 24.99
CA GLN A 97 -13.58 -40.43 24.61
C GLN A 97 -14.69 -41.25 25.23
N LYS A 98 -15.45 -40.62 26.11
CA LYS A 98 -16.63 -41.21 26.74
C LYS A 98 -17.89 -40.74 26.03
N ARG A 99 -18.75 -41.69 25.70
CA ARG A 99 -20.07 -41.37 25.15
C ARG A 99 -21.11 -41.44 26.24
N THR A 100 -21.90 -40.40 26.32
CA THR A 100 -23.04 -40.35 27.25
C THR A 100 -24.30 -40.04 26.47
N TYR A 101 -25.38 -40.69 26.84
CA TYR A 101 -26.68 -40.54 26.20
C TYR A 101 -27.62 -39.70 27.03
N SER A 102 -28.54 -39.01 26.39
CA SER A 102 -29.69 -38.39 27.02
C SER A 102 -30.56 -39.45 27.69
N LYS A 103 -31.36 -39.06 28.66
CA LYS A 103 -32.26 -40.00 29.39
C LYS A 103 -33.21 -40.77 28.49
N ASP A 104 -33.59 -40.19 27.35
CA ASP A 104 -34.46 -40.81 26.34
C ASP A 104 -33.68 -41.59 25.26
N GLY A 105 -32.37 -41.62 25.33
CA GLY A 105 -31.51 -42.30 24.37
C GLY A 105 -31.46 -41.68 22.97
N SER A 106 -32.12 -40.53 22.74
CA SER A 106 -32.27 -39.92 21.41
C SER A 106 -31.03 -39.17 20.95
N ARG A 107 -30.18 -38.70 21.86
CA ARG A 107 -28.98 -37.92 21.59
C ARG A 107 -27.83 -38.44 22.42
N TYR A 108 -26.63 -38.25 21.88
CA TYR A 108 -25.42 -38.57 22.62
C TYR A 108 -24.45 -37.36 22.59
N LYS A 109 -23.53 -37.38 23.52
CA LYS A 109 -22.40 -36.47 23.59
C LYS A 109 -21.14 -37.27 23.86
N ASP A 110 -20.10 -36.96 23.12
CA ASP A 110 -18.77 -37.50 23.31
C ASP A 110 -17.93 -36.49 24.08
N ASP A 111 -17.44 -36.86 25.25
CA ASP A 111 -16.58 -36.06 26.12
C ASP A 111 -15.17 -36.65 26.14
N ASN A 112 -14.15 -35.83 25.86
CA ASN A 112 -12.76 -36.25 25.89
C ASN A 112 -12.14 -36.00 27.27
N LYS A 113 -11.48 -36.99 27.85
CA LYS A 113 -10.67 -36.94 29.05
C LYS A 113 -9.22 -37.17 28.67
N TYR A 114 -8.34 -36.49 29.38
CA TYR A 114 -6.91 -36.54 29.11
C TYR A 114 -6.15 -36.99 30.32
N PHE A 115 -5.11 -37.79 30.13
CA PHE A 115 -4.28 -38.33 31.20
C PHE A 115 -2.82 -38.25 30.78
N ILE A 116 -1.96 -37.97 31.74
CA ILE A 116 -0.51 -38.04 31.61
C ILE A 116 0.01 -38.89 32.72
N ASN A 117 0.68 -40.01 32.39
CA ASN A 117 1.13 -41.01 33.35
C ASN A 117 -0.01 -41.42 34.30
N ASP A 118 -1.15 -41.74 33.70
CA ASP A 118 -2.43 -42.13 34.36
C ASP A 118 -3.06 -41.03 35.25
N VAL A 119 -2.44 -39.85 35.34
CA VAL A 119 -3.00 -38.73 36.11
C VAL A 119 -3.92 -37.90 35.21
N PRO A 120 -5.18 -37.69 35.62
CA PRO A 120 -6.13 -36.87 34.86
C PRO A 120 -5.61 -35.43 34.69
N LYS A 121 -5.78 -34.87 33.50
CA LYS A 121 -5.37 -33.49 33.14
C LYS A 121 -6.50 -32.77 32.42
N THR A 122 -6.50 -31.45 32.51
CA THR A 122 -7.30 -30.63 31.61
C THR A 122 -6.65 -30.65 30.21
N LEU A 123 -7.41 -30.33 29.16
CA LEU A 123 -6.83 -30.18 27.81
C LEU A 123 -5.69 -29.18 27.78
N LYS A 124 -5.83 -28.08 28.54
CA LYS A 124 -4.78 -27.05 28.64
C LYS A 124 -3.49 -27.61 29.23
N ASP A 125 -3.58 -28.33 30.35
CA ASP A 125 -2.41 -28.93 31.00
C ASP A 125 -1.82 -30.08 30.17
N PHE A 126 -2.67 -30.83 29.44
CA PHE A 126 -2.25 -31.88 28.54
C PHE A 126 -1.41 -31.33 27.39
N ASN A 127 -1.89 -30.27 26.74
CA ASN A 127 -1.16 -29.60 25.65
C ASN A 127 0.10 -28.88 26.13
N ALA A 128 0.04 -28.26 27.32
CA ALA A 128 1.18 -27.55 27.89
C ALA A 128 2.28 -28.47 28.44
N TYR A 129 2.01 -29.76 28.62
CA TYR A 129 2.96 -30.68 29.23
C TYR A 129 4.25 -30.84 28.44
N LEU A 130 4.14 -30.83 27.12
CA LEU A 130 5.28 -31.00 26.20
C LEU A 130 6.10 -29.70 26.04
N ASP A 131 5.63 -28.58 26.61
CA ASP A 131 6.28 -27.28 26.55
C ASP A 131 6.68 -26.87 25.12
N VAL A 132 5.77 -27.10 24.17
CA VAL A 132 5.92 -26.81 22.74
C VAL A 132 4.65 -26.20 22.18
N ASP A 133 4.77 -25.34 21.18
CA ASP A 133 3.60 -24.90 20.42
C ASP A 133 2.98 -26.11 19.69
N MET A 134 1.75 -26.46 20.08
CA MET A 134 1.03 -27.60 19.53
C MET A 134 0.72 -27.47 18.03
N ASN A 135 0.64 -26.24 17.49
CA ASN A 135 0.48 -26.03 16.06
C ASN A 135 1.78 -26.33 15.33
N VAL A 136 2.91 -25.88 15.86
CA VAL A 136 4.24 -26.21 15.33
C VAL A 136 4.47 -27.71 15.42
N PHE A 137 4.14 -28.33 16.57
CA PHE A 137 4.23 -29.78 16.72
C PHE A 137 3.39 -30.51 15.66
N LYS A 138 2.14 -30.09 15.45
CA LYS A 138 1.26 -30.66 14.41
C LYS A 138 1.84 -30.51 13.01
N MET A 139 2.39 -29.33 12.68
CA MET A 139 3.09 -29.09 11.41
C MET A 139 4.30 -29.98 11.22
N CYS A 140 5.00 -30.29 12.30
CA CYS A 140 6.16 -31.16 12.32
C CYS A 140 5.80 -32.66 12.26
N SER A 141 4.57 -33.05 12.65
CA SER A 141 4.16 -34.45 12.73
C SER A 141 3.35 -34.92 11.53
N ASN A 142 2.55 -34.08 10.91
CA ASN A 142 1.73 -34.43 9.75
C ASN A 142 2.14 -33.60 8.54
N VAL A 143 2.63 -34.28 7.52
CA VAL A 143 3.17 -33.69 6.29
C VAL A 143 2.16 -32.85 5.50
N ASN A 144 0.87 -32.94 5.81
CA ASN A 144 -0.18 -32.16 5.17
C ASN A 144 -0.50 -30.86 5.92
N THR A 145 -0.12 -30.74 7.19
CA THR A 145 -0.60 -29.66 8.07
C THR A 145 -0.23 -28.27 7.56
N PHE A 146 1.02 -28.09 7.19
CA PHE A 146 1.49 -26.79 6.72
C PHE A 146 0.80 -26.36 5.43
N LEU A 147 0.70 -27.29 4.47
CA LEU A 147 0.11 -27.00 3.15
C LEU A 147 -1.42 -26.90 3.17
N ASN A 148 -2.07 -27.29 4.25
CA ASN A 148 -3.53 -27.12 4.43
C ASN A 148 -3.92 -25.73 4.98
N GLN A 149 -2.94 -24.91 5.34
CA GLN A 149 -3.15 -23.54 5.75
C GLN A 149 -3.45 -22.65 4.53
N LYS A 150 -4.01 -21.47 4.79
CA LYS A 150 -4.19 -20.48 3.73
C LYS A 150 -2.84 -19.98 3.23
N PRO A 151 -2.70 -19.65 1.94
CA PRO A 151 -1.45 -19.12 1.38
C PRO A 151 -0.87 -17.94 2.17
N ALA A 152 -1.72 -17.06 2.69
CA ALA A 152 -1.28 -15.92 3.50
C ALA A 152 -0.66 -16.36 4.84
N GLU A 153 -1.27 -17.34 5.52
CA GLU A 153 -0.77 -17.89 6.79
C GLU A 153 0.56 -18.62 6.59
N MET A 154 0.66 -19.43 5.53
CA MET A 154 1.92 -20.09 5.16
C MET A 154 3.03 -19.08 4.90
N ARG A 155 2.73 -18.02 4.15
CA ARG A 155 3.67 -16.96 3.80
C ARG A 155 4.15 -16.19 5.05
N GLU A 156 3.23 -15.84 5.93
CA GLU A 156 3.56 -15.18 7.21
C GLU A 156 4.50 -16.04 8.05
N TYR A 157 4.21 -17.33 8.17
CA TYR A 157 5.08 -18.27 8.86
C TYR A 157 6.48 -18.32 8.22
N LEU A 158 6.56 -18.47 6.89
CA LEU A 158 7.83 -18.55 6.16
C LEU A 158 8.67 -17.28 6.32
N PHE A 159 8.05 -16.11 6.31
CA PHE A 159 8.78 -14.85 6.55
C PHE A 159 9.21 -14.68 8.00
N GLY A 160 8.47 -15.23 8.95
CA GLY A 160 8.89 -15.28 10.34
C GLY A 160 10.17 -16.09 10.57
N LEU A 161 10.56 -16.97 9.64
CA LEU A 161 11.81 -17.75 9.68
C LEU A 161 13.04 -16.94 9.24
N VAL A 162 12.81 -15.88 8.50
CA VAL A 162 13.84 -15.00 7.95
C VAL A 162 13.94 -13.77 8.85
N GLY A 163 15.14 -13.45 9.32
CA GLY A 163 15.36 -12.21 10.07
C GLY A 163 14.97 -10.97 9.23
N ASP A 164 14.85 -9.86 9.89
CA ASP A 164 14.50 -8.59 9.25
C ASP A 164 15.48 -8.24 8.13
N VAL A 165 15.03 -8.31 6.90
CA VAL A 165 15.74 -7.86 5.70
C VAL A 165 15.31 -6.43 5.44
N THR A 166 16.17 -5.47 5.74
CA THR A 166 15.85 -4.06 5.55
C THR A 166 16.03 -3.61 4.09
N ASP A 167 15.23 -2.65 3.65
CA ASP A 167 15.34 -2.07 2.31
C ASP A 167 16.72 -1.46 2.08
N LEU A 168 17.32 -0.89 3.13
CA LEU A 168 18.66 -0.31 3.09
C LEU A 168 19.75 -1.37 2.87
N ASP A 169 19.61 -2.55 3.51
CA ASP A 169 20.56 -3.64 3.32
C ASP A 169 20.55 -4.14 1.88
N ILE A 170 19.35 -4.32 1.31
CA ILE A 170 19.18 -4.74 -0.09
C ILE A 170 19.76 -3.70 -1.05
N ALA A 171 19.41 -2.42 -0.85
CA ALA A 171 19.90 -1.33 -1.70
C ALA A 171 21.43 -1.21 -1.64
N SER A 172 22.03 -1.45 -0.47
CA SER A 172 23.49 -1.36 -0.28
C SER A 172 24.26 -2.52 -0.93
N GLN A 173 23.63 -3.65 -1.16
CA GLN A 173 24.24 -4.83 -1.76
C GLN A 173 24.22 -4.83 -3.29
N LYS A 174 23.35 -4.06 -3.92
CA LYS A 174 23.18 -4.02 -5.37
C LYS A 174 23.65 -2.68 -5.93
N ALA A 175 24.63 -2.73 -6.84
CA ALA A 175 25.20 -1.52 -7.45
C ALA A 175 24.15 -0.67 -8.19
N GLU A 176 23.17 -1.33 -8.82
CA GLU A 176 22.09 -0.68 -9.54
C GLU A 176 21.19 0.18 -8.62
N LEU A 177 21.12 -0.16 -7.34
CA LEU A 177 20.29 0.50 -6.34
C LEU A 177 21.06 1.52 -5.48
N ALA A 178 22.35 1.74 -5.76
CA ALA A 178 23.21 2.61 -4.95
C ALA A 178 22.67 4.03 -4.80
N GLU A 179 21.95 4.54 -5.79
CA GLU A 179 21.32 5.88 -5.75
C GLU A 179 20.19 5.96 -4.71
N LEU A 180 19.57 4.86 -4.34
CA LEU A 180 18.53 4.84 -3.30
C LEU A 180 19.10 4.90 -1.89
N VAL A 181 20.32 4.45 -1.65
CA VAL A 181 20.92 4.35 -0.30
C VAL A 181 20.86 5.68 0.47
N PRO A 182 21.29 6.82 -0.09
CA PRO A 182 21.20 8.11 0.61
C PRO A 182 19.75 8.58 0.83
N LEU A 183 18.82 8.13 0.02
CA LEU A 183 17.40 8.46 0.13
C LEU A 183 16.72 7.62 1.21
N LEU A 184 17.01 6.31 1.26
CA LEU A 184 16.47 5.37 2.25
C LEU A 184 16.96 5.64 3.68
N ASN A 185 18.09 6.34 3.83
CA ASN A 185 18.54 6.83 5.12
C ASN A 185 17.67 7.96 5.70
N LYS A 186 16.81 8.58 4.88
CA LYS A 186 16.00 9.74 5.25
C LYS A 186 14.49 9.48 5.16
N TYR A 187 14.08 8.60 4.28
CA TYR A 187 12.69 8.35 3.93
C TYR A 187 12.44 6.85 3.80
N THR A 188 11.22 6.41 4.06
CA THR A 188 10.77 5.06 3.76
C THR A 188 10.53 4.85 2.25
N VAL A 189 10.42 3.60 1.83
CA VAL A 189 10.08 3.24 0.43
C VAL A 189 8.73 3.84 0.04
N GLU A 190 7.75 3.77 0.94
CA GLU A 190 6.40 4.30 0.74
C GLU A 190 6.42 5.82 0.57
N GLU A 191 7.17 6.52 1.41
CA GLU A 191 7.33 7.99 1.32
C GLU A 191 7.99 8.38 0.01
N LEU A 192 9.10 7.73 -0.36
CA LEU A 192 9.80 7.99 -1.63
C LEU A 192 8.90 7.72 -2.84
N SER A 193 8.17 6.60 -2.82
CA SER A 193 7.22 6.26 -3.89
C SER A 193 6.11 7.31 -4.01
N ALA A 194 5.51 7.69 -2.89
CA ALA A 194 4.44 8.70 -2.86
C ALA A 194 4.93 10.07 -3.36
N MET A 195 6.08 10.52 -2.87
CA MET A 195 6.69 11.80 -3.26
C MET A 195 6.98 11.86 -4.76
N ASN A 196 7.62 10.81 -5.31
CA ASN A 196 8.02 10.79 -6.72
C ASN A 196 6.82 10.58 -7.65
N LYS A 197 5.83 9.76 -7.29
CA LYS A 197 4.57 9.62 -8.02
C LYS A 197 3.77 10.92 -8.04
N ALA A 198 3.72 11.63 -6.92
CA ALA A 198 3.07 12.94 -6.83
C ALA A 198 3.80 13.99 -7.69
N ALA A 199 5.15 14.04 -7.61
CA ALA A 199 5.97 14.92 -8.42
C ALA A 199 5.79 14.66 -9.92
N LYS A 200 5.90 13.39 -10.36
CA LYS A 200 5.64 12.97 -11.74
C LYS A 200 4.25 13.40 -12.21
N THR A 201 3.23 13.15 -11.40
CA THR A 201 1.84 13.49 -11.75
C THR A 201 1.65 14.99 -11.91
N LYS A 202 2.21 15.76 -10.99
CA LYS A 202 2.16 17.23 -11.03
C LYS A 202 2.84 17.76 -12.29
N ILE A 203 4.11 17.36 -12.50
CA ILE A 203 4.89 17.81 -13.65
C ILE A 203 4.21 17.43 -14.98
N THR A 204 3.65 16.21 -15.07
CA THR A 204 2.92 15.77 -16.26
C THR A 204 1.72 16.66 -16.59
N LYS A 205 1.09 17.26 -15.57
CA LYS A 205 -0.02 18.21 -15.76
C LYS A 205 0.48 19.61 -16.09
N ASP A 206 1.63 20.01 -15.56
CA ASP A 206 2.18 21.35 -15.72
C ASP A 206 2.88 21.53 -17.08
N LEU A 207 3.49 20.48 -17.64
CA LEU A 207 4.16 20.52 -18.93
C LEU A 207 3.29 21.03 -20.09
N PRO A 208 2.04 20.55 -20.30
CA PRO A 208 1.17 21.08 -21.34
C PRO A 208 0.81 22.56 -21.15
N ILE A 209 0.77 23.02 -19.90
CA ILE A 209 0.50 24.42 -19.57
C ILE A 209 1.69 25.27 -19.99
N LEU A 210 2.92 24.82 -19.66
CA LEU A 210 4.16 25.47 -20.09
C LEU A 210 4.28 25.49 -21.63
N ASP A 211 3.95 24.38 -22.29
CA ASP A 211 3.93 24.33 -23.76
C ASP A 211 2.92 25.34 -24.36
N GLY A 212 1.77 25.50 -23.70
CA GLY A 212 0.77 26.50 -24.06
C GLY A 212 1.32 27.93 -23.90
N GLN A 213 1.96 28.22 -22.76
CA GLN A 213 2.58 29.53 -22.48
C GLN A 213 3.72 29.85 -23.43
N ILE A 214 4.56 28.87 -23.75
CA ILE A 214 5.64 29.02 -24.73
C ILE A 214 5.08 29.38 -26.11
N LYS A 215 4.09 28.64 -26.59
CA LYS A 215 3.43 28.90 -27.89
C LYS A 215 2.77 30.28 -27.93
N GLU A 216 2.11 30.66 -26.83
CA GLU A 216 1.51 32.00 -26.72
C GLU A 216 2.59 33.09 -26.84
N LYS A 217 3.69 32.95 -26.10
CA LYS A 217 4.78 33.89 -26.15
C LYS A 217 5.48 33.94 -27.52
N GLU A 218 5.69 32.79 -28.13
CA GLU A 218 6.23 32.74 -29.51
C GLU A 218 5.31 33.46 -30.50
N ARG A 219 4.00 33.29 -30.35
CA ARG A 219 3.03 34.02 -31.17
C ARG A 219 3.07 35.54 -30.91
N ASP A 220 3.13 35.96 -29.64
CA ASP A 220 3.23 37.37 -29.27
C ASP A 220 4.46 38.02 -29.87
N ILE A 221 5.61 37.33 -29.80
CA ILE A 221 6.85 37.78 -30.41
C ILE A 221 6.72 37.90 -31.93
N GLN A 222 6.16 36.86 -32.58
CA GLN A 222 5.92 36.86 -34.02
C GLN A 222 5.02 38.02 -34.46
N LEU A 223 3.94 38.29 -33.69
CA LEU A 223 3.04 39.41 -33.97
C LEU A 223 3.74 40.75 -33.82
N LYS A 224 4.61 40.91 -32.83
CA LYS A 224 5.42 42.13 -32.64
C LYS A 224 6.51 42.29 -33.72
N GLN A 225 7.18 41.21 -34.09
CA GLN A 225 8.19 41.18 -35.15
C GLN A 225 7.60 41.37 -36.55
N ALA A 226 6.31 41.08 -36.74
CA ALA A 226 5.62 41.32 -37.99
C ALA A 226 5.34 42.83 -38.23
N ILE A 227 5.54 43.67 -37.21
CA ILE A 227 5.46 45.11 -37.36
C ILE A 227 6.69 45.57 -38.13
N ASP A 228 6.47 46.12 -39.33
CA ASP A 228 7.55 46.63 -40.16
C ASP A 228 8.10 47.96 -39.56
N VAL A 229 9.09 47.78 -38.66
CA VAL A 229 9.75 48.91 -37.98
C VAL A 229 10.50 49.77 -38.96
N SER A 230 10.99 49.19 -40.05
CA SER A 230 11.76 49.95 -41.07
C SER A 230 10.88 50.95 -41.79
N ASP A 231 9.67 50.54 -42.18
CA ASP A 231 8.69 51.43 -42.78
C ASP A 231 8.20 52.50 -41.79
N LEU A 232 7.99 52.11 -40.53
CA LEU A 232 7.60 53.06 -39.48
C LEU A 232 8.71 54.06 -39.15
N GLU A 233 9.99 53.67 -39.12
CA GLU A 233 11.12 54.57 -38.95
C GLU A 233 11.29 55.51 -40.18
N LEU A 234 11.04 55.00 -41.38
CA LEU A 234 11.00 55.86 -42.59
C LEU A 234 9.85 56.87 -42.53
N GLN A 235 8.66 56.44 -42.15
CA GLN A 235 7.50 57.33 -41.95
C GLN A 235 7.78 58.38 -40.87
N LYS A 236 8.36 57.98 -39.71
CA LYS A 236 8.76 58.85 -38.63
C LYS A 236 9.75 59.92 -39.11
N ASN A 237 10.75 59.51 -39.90
CA ASN A 237 11.73 60.43 -40.43
C ASN A 237 11.11 61.40 -41.48
N SER A 238 10.25 60.85 -42.34
CA SER A 238 9.51 61.69 -43.32
C SER A 238 8.55 62.65 -42.63
N LEU A 239 7.85 62.23 -41.55
CA LEU A 239 7.01 63.15 -40.78
C LEU A 239 7.82 64.22 -40.05
N LYS A 240 9.02 63.87 -39.54
CA LYS A 240 9.95 64.83 -38.94
C LYS A 240 10.46 65.88 -39.98
N GLU A 241 10.77 65.38 -41.19
CA GLU A 241 11.15 66.27 -42.29
C GLU A 241 10.00 67.19 -42.72
N GLN A 242 8.80 66.68 -42.82
CA GLN A 242 7.60 67.44 -43.18
C GLN A 242 7.29 68.50 -42.10
N ILE A 243 7.47 68.15 -40.81
CA ILE A 243 7.31 69.06 -39.69
C ILE A 243 8.36 70.13 -39.76
N ALA A 244 9.63 69.77 -40.04
CA ALA A 244 10.73 70.73 -40.19
C ALA A 244 10.49 71.65 -41.37
N ASP A 245 10.02 71.12 -42.48
CA ASP A 245 9.72 71.93 -43.69
C ASP A 245 8.54 72.90 -43.50
N CYS A 246 7.50 72.43 -42.75
CA CYS A 246 6.39 73.28 -42.30
C CYS A 246 6.87 74.42 -41.43
N VAL A 247 7.80 74.13 -40.52
CA VAL A 247 8.40 75.13 -39.61
C VAL A 247 9.29 76.11 -40.39
N ALA A 248 10.06 75.63 -41.34
CA ALA A 248 10.92 76.46 -42.18
C ALA A 248 10.13 77.44 -43.06
N LYS A 249 9.01 77.04 -43.59
CA LYS A 249 8.10 77.87 -44.44
C LYS A 249 7.35 78.96 -43.65
N GLN A 250 7.42 78.97 -42.35
CA GLN A 250 6.69 79.93 -41.49
C GLN A 250 7.44 81.26 -41.29
N THR A 251 8.64 81.39 -41.75
CA THR A 251 9.42 82.59 -41.39
C THR A 251 10.30 83.20 -42.49
N ASP A 252 9.95 84.41 -42.83
CA ASP A 252 10.83 85.36 -43.50
C ASP A 252 11.52 86.34 -42.52
N ASN A 253 11.49 86.04 -41.21
CA ASN A 253 12.06 86.95 -40.20
C ASN A 253 12.79 86.14 -39.11
N ASP A 254 14.15 86.15 -39.17
CA ASP A 254 15.06 85.33 -38.33
C ASP A 254 14.81 85.44 -36.79
N LYS A 255 14.33 86.58 -36.32
CA LYS A 255 14.08 86.82 -34.90
C LYS A 255 12.80 86.20 -34.41
N LEU A 256 11.72 86.25 -35.20
CA LEU A 256 10.48 85.64 -34.90
C LEU A 256 10.58 84.09 -34.99
N MET A 257 11.43 83.64 -35.87
CA MET A 257 11.74 82.23 -36.04
C MET A 257 12.45 81.63 -34.82
N ALA A 258 13.44 82.30 -34.27
CA ALA A 258 14.20 81.89 -33.09
C ALA A 258 13.31 81.85 -31.82
N GLU A 259 12.39 82.80 -31.67
CA GLU A 259 11.41 82.78 -30.56
C GLU A 259 10.35 81.71 -30.76
N TYR A 260 9.90 81.49 -32.00
CA TYR A 260 8.97 80.45 -32.36
C TYR A 260 9.57 79.03 -32.20
N ASP A 261 10.79 78.85 -32.72
CA ASP A 261 11.51 77.57 -32.58
C ASP A 261 11.78 77.22 -31.10
N LYS A 262 12.16 78.25 -30.32
CA LYS A 262 12.36 78.07 -28.88
C LYS A 262 11.06 77.76 -28.16
N ALA A 263 10.00 78.53 -28.44
CA ALA A 263 8.68 78.27 -27.83
C ALA A 263 8.10 76.92 -28.28
N SER A 264 8.27 76.57 -29.56
CA SER A 264 7.82 75.26 -30.11
C SER A 264 8.64 74.12 -29.54
N SER A 265 9.97 74.28 -29.39
CA SER A 265 10.82 73.22 -28.75
C SER A 265 10.47 73.07 -27.28
N ASP A 266 10.22 74.15 -26.56
CA ASP A 266 9.83 74.09 -25.17
C ASP A 266 8.45 73.38 -24.98
N ILE A 267 7.48 73.71 -25.84
CA ILE A 267 6.14 73.00 -25.84
C ILE A 267 6.28 71.51 -26.13
N LEU A 268 7.18 71.17 -27.08
CA LEU A 268 7.45 69.75 -27.38
C LEU A 268 8.03 68.99 -26.20
N ASN A 269 9.00 69.57 -25.52
CA ASN A 269 9.62 69.00 -24.35
C ASN A 269 8.60 68.80 -23.22
N LEU A 270 7.77 69.79 -22.97
CA LEU A 270 6.69 69.72 -21.97
C LEU A 270 5.65 68.66 -22.34
N LYS A 271 5.27 68.54 -23.62
CA LYS A 271 4.35 67.47 -24.10
C LYS A 271 4.98 66.08 -24.01
N PHE A 272 6.29 65.99 -24.25
CA PHE A 272 7.03 64.74 -24.06
C PHE A 272 7.08 64.36 -22.58
N GLU A 273 7.34 65.30 -21.67
CA GLU A 273 7.33 65.07 -20.22
C GLU A 273 5.95 64.58 -19.74
N LEU A 274 4.87 65.19 -20.24
CA LEU A 274 3.50 64.77 -19.96
C LEU A 274 3.22 63.32 -20.42
N SER A 275 3.68 63.02 -21.64
CA SER A 275 3.52 61.67 -22.19
C SER A 275 4.35 60.65 -21.42
N ASP A 276 5.57 61.00 -21.03
CA ASP A 276 6.47 60.13 -20.28
C ASP A 276 5.95 59.88 -18.84
N MET A 277 5.37 60.92 -18.21
CA MET A 277 4.69 60.80 -16.91
C MET A 277 3.54 59.79 -16.98
N SER A 278 2.65 59.92 -17.97
CA SER A 278 1.55 58.99 -18.17
C SER A 278 2.02 57.56 -18.44
N ARG A 279 3.06 57.42 -19.26
CA ARG A 279 3.66 56.12 -19.59
C ARG A 279 4.26 55.44 -18.36
N LYS A 280 5.08 56.20 -17.57
CA LYS A 280 5.74 55.67 -16.37
C LYS A 280 4.72 55.24 -15.30
N ALA A 281 3.73 56.11 -15.05
CA ALA A 281 2.69 55.79 -14.08
C ALA A 281 1.90 54.51 -14.45
N ASN A 282 1.59 54.35 -15.72
CA ASN A 282 0.90 53.19 -16.20
C ASN A 282 1.78 51.92 -16.23
N GLU A 283 3.09 52.08 -16.53
CA GLU A 283 4.01 50.95 -16.50
C GLU A 283 4.15 50.32 -15.11
N ASP A 284 4.30 51.14 -14.08
CA ASP A 284 4.40 50.67 -12.71
C ASP A 284 3.04 50.12 -12.20
N ASN A 285 1.94 50.71 -12.63
CA ASN A 285 0.61 50.23 -12.37
C ASN A 285 0.38 48.82 -12.98
N ILE A 286 0.78 48.65 -14.24
CA ILE A 286 0.68 47.34 -14.92
C ILE A 286 1.54 46.29 -14.21
N LYS A 287 2.77 46.65 -13.78
CA LYS A 287 3.63 45.73 -13.02
C LYS A 287 3.00 45.33 -11.69
N ALA A 288 2.49 46.32 -10.94
CA ALA A 288 1.82 46.04 -9.65
C ALA A 288 0.57 45.18 -9.81
N ARG A 289 -0.22 45.47 -10.83
CA ARG A 289 -1.41 44.67 -11.16
C ARG A 289 -1.04 43.24 -11.53
N ARG A 290 -0.04 43.02 -12.39
CA ARG A 290 0.44 41.68 -12.76
C ARG A 290 0.96 40.91 -11.57
N ASN A 291 1.59 41.59 -10.60
CA ASN A 291 2.03 40.95 -9.37
C ASN A 291 0.83 40.43 -8.57
N LEU A 292 -0.23 41.22 -8.44
CA LEU A 292 -1.48 40.79 -7.79
C LEU A 292 -2.15 39.60 -8.54
N GLU A 293 -2.19 39.68 -9.86
CA GLU A 293 -2.73 38.61 -10.70
C GLU A 293 -1.93 37.30 -10.54
N SER A 294 -0.61 37.41 -10.44
CA SER A 294 0.28 36.27 -10.17
C SER A 294 0.04 35.70 -8.78
N GLN A 295 -0.09 36.54 -7.76
CA GLN A 295 -0.40 36.07 -6.40
C GLN A 295 -1.75 35.36 -6.33
N ILE A 296 -2.77 35.90 -7.00
CA ILE A 296 -4.10 35.28 -7.12
C ILE A 296 -3.98 33.93 -7.82
N SER A 297 -3.19 33.85 -8.89
CA SER A 297 -3.00 32.58 -9.62
C SER A 297 -2.33 31.53 -8.74
N ASN A 298 -1.26 31.90 -8.05
CA ASN A 298 -0.56 31.01 -7.13
C ASN A 298 -1.46 30.53 -5.99
N LEU A 299 -2.23 31.45 -5.41
CA LEU A 299 -3.13 31.12 -4.31
C LEU A 299 -4.29 30.22 -4.77
N ASN A 300 -4.81 30.43 -6.00
CA ASN A 300 -5.79 29.53 -6.60
C ASN A 300 -5.22 28.09 -6.75
N TYR A 301 -3.95 27.99 -7.15
CA TYR A 301 -3.27 26.69 -7.23
C TYR A 301 -3.20 26.01 -5.86
N VAL A 302 -2.76 26.76 -4.83
CA VAL A 302 -2.69 26.24 -3.45
C VAL A 302 -4.07 25.79 -2.96
N ILE A 303 -5.11 26.57 -3.28
CA ILE A 303 -6.50 26.23 -2.92
C ILE A 303 -6.94 24.92 -3.60
N GLU A 304 -6.64 24.73 -4.88
CA GLU A 304 -6.98 23.48 -5.57
C GLU A 304 -6.20 22.28 -5.05
N ASP A 305 -4.94 22.48 -4.68
CA ASP A 305 -4.13 21.44 -4.02
C ASP A 305 -4.68 21.10 -2.62
N SER A 306 -5.03 22.13 -1.85
CA SER A 306 -5.66 21.96 -0.54
C SER A 306 -6.99 21.21 -0.62
N LYS A 307 -7.82 21.49 -1.63
CA LYS A 307 -9.08 20.76 -1.86
C LYS A 307 -8.85 19.28 -2.14
N LYS A 308 -7.82 18.96 -2.97
CA LYS A 308 -7.45 17.56 -3.24
C LYS A 308 -6.95 16.87 -1.98
N SER A 309 -6.12 17.59 -1.22
CA SER A 309 -5.58 17.10 0.04
C SER A 309 -6.69 16.83 1.07
N ILE A 310 -7.70 17.69 1.13
CA ILE A 310 -8.91 17.49 1.95
C ILE A 310 -9.67 16.25 1.49
N SER A 311 -9.90 16.12 0.18
CA SER A 311 -10.59 14.95 -0.37
C SER A 311 -9.88 13.64 -0.05
N ASN A 312 -8.55 13.64 -0.10
CA ASN A 312 -7.77 12.48 0.32
C ASN A 312 -7.91 12.19 1.81
N ALA A 313 -7.86 13.24 2.64
CA ALA A 313 -8.05 13.09 4.08
C ALA A 313 -9.48 12.62 4.42
N GLU A 314 -10.49 13.07 3.68
CA GLU A 314 -11.88 12.58 3.81
C GLU A 314 -11.97 11.09 3.50
N ASN A 315 -11.29 10.63 2.44
CA ASN A 315 -11.24 9.21 2.10
C ASN A 315 -10.58 8.37 3.21
N VAL A 316 -9.54 8.91 3.88
CA VAL A 316 -8.90 8.24 5.02
C VAL A 316 -9.89 8.14 6.19
N VAL A 317 -10.57 9.24 6.51
CA VAL A 317 -11.59 9.27 7.57
C VAL A 317 -12.72 8.27 7.27
N ASP A 318 -13.18 8.20 6.03
CA ASP A 318 -14.24 7.27 5.63
C ASP A 318 -13.74 5.82 5.69
N PHE A 319 -12.52 5.57 5.22
CA PHE A 319 -11.90 4.25 5.33
C PHE A 319 -11.79 3.78 6.79
N ASP A 320 -11.34 4.67 7.68
CA ASP A 320 -11.22 4.34 9.10
C ASP A 320 -12.59 4.11 9.74
N LYS A 321 -13.61 4.87 9.36
CA LYS A 321 -15.00 4.65 9.78
C LYS A 321 -15.53 3.29 9.33
N ASP A 322 -15.26 2.92 8.08
CA ASP A 322 -15.63 1.62 7.56
C ASP A 322 -14.92 0.48 8.31
N LYS A 323 -13.62 0.67 8.60
CA LYS A 323 -12.86 -0.29 9.40
C LYS A 323 -13.36 -0.40 10.84
N ILE A 324 -13.74 0.69 11.44
CA ILE A 324 -14.37 0.69 12.76
C ILE A 324 -15.68 -0.13 12.73
N ALA A 325 -16.50 0.10 11.71
CA ALA A 325 -17.75 -0.64 11.55
C ALA A 325 -17.51 -2.15 11.34
N GLU A 326 -16.50 -2.48 10.54
CA GLU A 326 -16.07 -3.86 10.31
C GLU A 326 -15.63 -4.54 11.62
N TYR A 327 -14.67 -3.91 12.34
CA TYR A 327 -14.16 -4.48 13.60
C TYR A 327 -15.21 -4.50 14.70
N GLN A 328 -16.09 -3.48 14.74
CA GLN A 328 -17.21 -3.47 15.67
C GLN A 328 -18.14 -4.66 15.41
N LYS A 329 -18.46 -4.93 14.13
CA LYS A 329 -19.28 -6.07 13.74
C LYS A 329 -18.64 -7.41 14.13
N VAL A 330 -17.31 -7.53 13.94
CA VAL A 330 -16.56 -8.73 14.35
C VAL A 330 -16.60 -8.88 15.87
N LEU A 331 -16.42 -7.78 16.59
CA LEU A 331 -16.46 -7.78 18.05
C LEU A 331 -17.85 -8.16 18.59
N ASP A 332 -18.88 -7.59 17.99
CA ASP A 332 -20.26 -7.88 18.42
C ASP A 332 -20.68 -9.30 18.02
N GLY A 333 -20.22 -9.76 16.84
CA GLY A 333 -20.34 -11.15 16.42
C GLY A 333 -19.65 -12.10 17.41
N SER A 334 -18.41 -11.77 17.80
CA SER A 334 -17.67 -12.55 18.80
C SER A 334 -18.35 -12.56 20.16
N ARG A 335 -18.96 -11.46 20.57
CA ARG A 335 -19.76 -11.40 21.81
C ARG A 335 -21.00 -12.30 21.74
N ALA A 336 -21.67 -12.29 20.58
CA ALA A 336 -22.83 -13.14 20.35
C ALA A 336 -22.44 -14.64 20.33
N GLU A 337 -21.36 -14.96 19.60
CA GLU A 337 -20.79 -16.32 19.57
C GLU A 337 -20.40 -16.78 20.97
N TRP A 338 -19.73 -15.92 21.72
CA TRP A 338 -19.28 -16.21 23.09
C TRP A 338 -20.49 -16.47 24.03
N LYS A 339 -21.53 -15.64 23.92
CA LYS A 339 -22.74 -15.80 24.70
C LYS A 339 -23.44 -17.11 24.37
N ALA A 340 -23.57 -17.41 23.07
CA ALA A 340 -24.15 -18.63 22.59
C ALA A 340 -23.40 -19.87 23.10
N GLU A 341 -22.05 -19.86 23.00
CA GLU A 341 -21.22 -20.96 23.46
C GLU A 341 -21.24 -21.06 25.00
N LYS A 342 -21.29 -19.91 25.71
CA LYS A 342 -21.42 -19.90 27.16
C LYS A 342 -22.72 -20.53 27.65
N GLU A 343 -23.82 -20.26 26.94
CA GLU A 343 -25.14 -20.78 27.25
C GLU A 343 -25.32 -22.24 26.82
N ARG A 344 -24.43 -22.73 25.96
CA ARG A 344 -24.49 -24.12 25.48
C ARG A 344 -24.36 -25.08 26.64
N VAL A 345 -25.32 -25.94 26.75
CA VAL A 345 -25.40 -26.95 27.79
C VAL A 345 -25.06 -28.33 27.24
N PHE A 346 -24.61 -29.14 28.12
CA PHE A 346 -24.36 -30.53 27.79
C PHE A 346 -25.69 -31.26 27.53
N ASP A 347 -25.76 -31.97 26.43
CA ASP A 347 -26.93 -32.78 26.14
C ASP A 347 -26.86 -34.13 26.89
N GLU A 348 -27.55 -34.18 27.98
CA GLU A 348 -27.62 -35.36 28.82
C GLU A 348 -28.17 -36.62 28.07
N ASN A 349 -28.84 -36.43 26.93
CA ASN A 349 -29.28 -37.53 26.10
C ASN A 349 -28.12 -38.28 25.42
N SER A 350 -26.97 -37.61 25.30
CA SER A 350 -25.75 -38.22 24.76
C SER A 350 -25.11 -39.26 25.70
N LEU A 351 -25.63 -39.41 26.91
CA LEU A 351 -25.14 -40.36 27.89
C LEU A 351 -25.69 -41.79 27.72
N VAL A 352 -26.50 -41.96 26.70
CA VAL A 352 -27.12 -43.26 26.37
C VAL A 352 -26.69 -43.69 24.97
N CYS A 353 -26.33 -44.91 24.80
CA CYS A 353 -25.96 -45.47 23.51
C CYS A 353 -27.10 -45.38 22.49
N PRO A 354 -26.91 -44.73 21.33
CA PRO A 354 -27.98 -44.59 20.33
C PRO A 354 -28.44 -45.93 19.73
N TYR A 355 -27.58 -46.94 19.78
CA TYR A 355 -27.87 -48.26 19.18
C TYR A 355 -28.51 -49.23 20.16
N CYS A 356 -27.89 -49.41 21.37
CA CYS A 356 -28.41 -50.41 22.35
C CYS A 356 -29.31 -49.78 23.42
N LYS A 357 -29.47 -48.46 23.46
CA LYS A 357 -30.31 -47.71 24.41
C LYS A 357 -29.92 -47.87 25.90
N GLN A 358 -28.74 -48.41 26.16
CA GLN A 358 -28.23 -48.53 27.53
C GLN A 358 -27.40 -47.28 27.88
N GLU A 359 -27.48 -46.94 29.14
CA GLU A 359 -26.62 -45.85 29.65
C GLU A 359 -25.15 -46.26 29.66
N TYR A 360 -24.29 -45.35 29.39
CA TYR A 360 -22.86 -45.59 29.51
C TYR A 360 -22.45 -45.78 30.97
N PRO A 361 -21.39 -46.55 31.23
CA PRO A 361 -20.78 -46.62 32.56
C PRO A 361 -20.40 -45.21 33.08
N GLU A 362 -20.40 -45.05 34.41
CA GLU A 362 -20.20 -43.73 35.04
C GLU A 362 -18.86 -43.09 34.66
N ASP A 363 -17.81 -43.90 34.61
CA ASP A 363 -16.50 -43.45 34.15
C ASP A 363 -16.51 -42.85 32.74
N LYS A 364 -17.36 -43.41 31.87
CA LYS A 364 -17.54 -42.93 30.51
C LYS A 364 -18.44 -41.69 30.43
N LYS A 365 -19.47 -41.64 31.28
CA LYS A 365 -20.37 -40.50 31.39
C LYS A 365 -19.61 -39.27 31.93
N GLU A 366 -18.78 -39.48 32.96
CA GLU A 366 -17.93 -38.41 33.51
C GLU A 366 -16.94 -37.86 32.46
N LYS A 367 -16.36 -38.77 31.69
CA LYS A 367 -15.44 -38.37 30.62
C LYS A 367 -16.15 -37.54 29.57
N LEU A 368 -17.31 -37.96 29.07
CA LEU A 368 -18.08 -37.22 28.08
C LEU A 368 -18.45 -35.79 28.55
N ARG A 369 -18.78 -35.67 29.85
CA ARG A 369 -19.05 -34.35 30.44
C ARG A 369 -17.78 -33.49 30.58
N ALA A 370 -16.67 -34.12 30.95
CA ALA A 370 -15.40 -33.42 31.05
C ALA A 370 -14.88 -32.97 29.70
N ASP A 371 -15.00 -33.80 28.68
CA ASP A 371 -14.58 -33.48 27.31
C ASP A 371 -15.42 -32.33 26.72
N PHE A 372 -16.75 -32.34 26.99
CA PHE A 372 -17.55 -31.16 26.61
C PHE A 372 -17.11 -29.90 27.32
N LYS A 373 -16.84 -29.97 28.60
CA LYS A 373 -16.42 -28.82 29.37
C LYS A 373 -15.10 -28.25 28.83
N ALA A 374 -14.15 -29.14 28.57
CA ALA A 374 -12.85 -28.74 28.00
C ALA A 374 -12.99 -28.14 26.59
N HIS A 375 -13.83 -28.77 25.74
CA HIS A 375 -14.09 -28.24 24.41
C HIS A 375 -14.77 -26.87 24.47
N LYS A 376 -15.77 -26.72 25.33
CA LYS A 376 -16.48 -25.46 25.55
C LYS A 376 -15.53 -24.36 26.03
N GLU A 377 -14.64 -24.67 26.96
CA GLU A 377 -13.66 -23.73 27.50
C GLU A 377 -12.65 -23.30 26.42
N ALA A 378 -12.17 -24.26 25.61
CA ALA A 378 -11.28 -23.96 24.49
C ALA A 378 -11.96 -23.05 23.45
N GLU A 379 -13.23 -23.31 23.14
CA GLU A 379 -13.97 -22.50 22.18
C GLU A 379 -14.28 -21.10 22.73
N LEU A 380 -14.61 -20.99 24.01
CA LEU A 380 -14.77 -19.70 24.67
C LEU A 380 -13.47 -18.87 24.65
N ASN A 381 -12.33 -19.52 24.88
CA ASN A 381 -11.04 -18.85 24.81
C ASN A 381 -10.73 -18.39 23.37
N ARG A 382 -10.95 -19.24 22.36
CA ARG A 382 -10.78 -18.90 20.95
C ARG A 382 -11.63 -17.68 20.55
N ILE A 383 -12.90 -17.68 20.98
CA ILE A 383 -13.81 -16.56 20.69
C ILE A 383 -13.38 -15.30 21.47
N THR A 384 -12.89 -15.48 22.68
CA THR A 384 -12.37 -14.38 23.50
C THR A 384 -11.14 -13.73 22.84
N ASP A 385 -10.21 -14.56 22.35
CA ASP A 385 -9.02 -14.06 21.66
C ASP A 385 -9.38 -13.34 20.35
N LYS A 386 -10.34 -13.91 19.58
CA LYS A 386 -10.91 -13.27 18.39
C LYS A 386 -11.53 -11.92 18.75
N GLY A 387 -12.32 -11.87 19.81
CA GLY A 387 -12.94 -10.64 20.30
C GLY A 387 -11.92 -9.60 20.81
N ASN A 388 -10.92 -10.07 21.55
CA ASN A 388 -9.85 -9.20 22.06
C ASN A 388 -9.01 -8.62 20.92
N THR A 389 -8.71 -9.43 19.91
CA THR A 389 -8.00 -8.96 18.72
C THR A 389 -8.82 -7.90 17.98
N ALA A 390 -10.11 -8.18 17.76
CA ALA A 390 -10.99 -7.22 17.12
C ALA A 390 -11.13 -5.93 17.94
N LYS A 391 -11.20 -6.05 19.27
CA LYS A 391 -11.23 -4.89 20.17
C LYS A 391 -9.97 -4.06 20.06
N LYS A 392 -8.81 -4.72 20.09
CA LYS A 392 -7.53 -4.02 19.95
C LYS A 392 -7.45 -3.25 18.63
N MET A 393 -7.78 -3.93 17.52
CA MET A 393 -7.82 -3.29 16.20
C MET A 393 -8.84 -2.16 16.13
N LEU A 394 -10.00 -2.35 16.76
CA LEU A 394 -11.02 -1.30 16.86
C LEU A 394 -10.51 -0.07 17.61
N ASP A 395 -9.82 -0.28 18.74
CA ASP A 395 -9.30 0.82 19.55
C ASP A 395 -8.14 1.53 18.83
N GLU A 396 -7.28 0.78 18.12
CA GLU A 396 -6.21 1.33 17.29
C GLU A 396 -6.78 2.20 16.15
N VAL A 397 -7.76 1.68 15.39
CA VAL A 397 -8.36 2.43 14.27
C VAL A 397 -9.16 3.63 14.78
N LYS A 398 -9.78 3.54 15.96
CA LYS A 398 -10.42 4.72 16.59
C LYS A 398 -9.42 5.81 16.93
N GLY A 399 -8.23 5.44 17.36
CA GLY A 399 -7.13 6.39 17.57
C GLY A 399 -6.73 7.08 16.27
N LEU A 400 -6.52 6.28 15.21
CA LEU A 400 -6.19 6.80 13.88
C LEU A 400 -7.30 7.70 13.31
N LEU A 401 -8.56 7.32 13.50
CA LEU A 401 -9.69 8.16 13.08
C LEU A 401 -9.67 9.53 13.74
N VAL A 402 -9.39 9.60 15.04
CA VAL A 402 -9.31 10.90 15.75
C VAL A 402 -8.20 11.77 15.17
N GLU A 403 -7.04 11.17 14.90
CA GLU A 403 -5.92 11.88 14.27
C GLU A 403 -6.29 12.34 12.86
N ALA A 404 -6.91 11.46 12.07
CA ALA A 404 -7.34 11.77 10.71
C ALA A 404 -8.44 12.85 10.68
N GLU A 405 -9.39 12.83 11.60
CA GLU A 405 -10.44 13.86 11.72
C GLU A 405 -9.86 15.21 12.17
N GLN A 406 -8.84 15.17 13.04
CA GLN A 406 -8.12 16.40 13.42
C GLN A 406 -7.36 16.96 12.22
N GLU A 407 -6.60 16.11 11.52
CA GLU A 407 -5.87 16.53 10.33
C GLU A 407 -6.81 17.08 9.25
N LEU A 408 -7.95 16.44 9.04
CA LEU A 408 -8.98 16.92 8.12
C LEU A 408 -9.51 18.31 8.53
N THR A 409 -9.70 18.49 9.83
CA THR A 409 -10.16 19.77 10.39
C THR A 409 -9.14 20.87 10.16
N ASP A 410 -7.87 20.56 10.45
CA ASP A 410 -6.76 21.51 10.29
C ASP A 410 -6.63 21.93 8.81
N ARG A 411 -6.68 20.96 7.89
CA ARG A 411 -6.63 21.22 6.44
C ARG A 411 -7.83 22.05 5.95
N LYS A 412 -9.01 21.81 6.50
CA LYS A 412 -10.19 22.62 6.18
C LYS A 412 -10.05 24.07 6.66
N GLN A 413 -9.50 24.26 7.86
CA GLN A 413 -9.23 25.61 8.39
C GLN A 413 -8.18 26.34 7.55
N GLU A 414 -7.14 25.62 7.12
CA GLU A 414 -6.11 26.20 6.24
C GLU A 414 -6.68 26.60 4.88
N LEU A 415 -7.52 25.74 4.30
CA LEU A 415 -8.23 26.10 3.06
C LEU A 415 -9.12 27.35 3.24
N GLU A 416 -9.84 27.43 4.34
CA GLU A 416 -10.70 28.58 4.63
C GLU A 416 -9.87 29.89 4.70
N LYS A 417 -8.72 29.84 5.36
CA LYS A 417 -7.78 30.95 5.39
C LYS A 417 -7.34 31.36 3.98
N HIS A 418 -6.92 30.38 3.17
CA HIS A 418 -6.51 30.66 1.79
C HIS A 418 -7.66 31.24 0.95
N LEU A 419 -8.90 30.84 1.21
CA LEU A 419 -10.07 31.40 0.53
C LEU A 419 -10.31 32.87 0.93
N VAL A 420 -10.09 33.18 2.20
CA VAL A 420 -10.18 34.58 2.69
C VAL A 420 -9.07 35.43 2.06
N ASP A 421 -7.83 34.94 2.09
CA ASP A 421 -6.70 35.62 1.47
C ASP A 421 -6.92 35.85 -0.03
N LEU A 422 -7.49 34.84 -0.73
CA LEU A 422 -7.84 34.96 -2.14
C LEU A 422 -8.92 36.03 -2.38
N ALA A 423 -9.93 36.09 -1.49
CA ALA A 423 -10.97 37.10 -1.59
C ALA A 423 -10.40 38.50 -1.40
N ASP A 424 -9.47 38.65 -0.46
CA ASP A 424 -8.82 39.93 -0.20
C ASP A 424 -7.93 40.36 -1.38
N LEU A 425 -7.13 39.45 -1.93
CA LEU A 425 -6.32 39.73 -3.12
C LEU A 425 -7.20 40.08 -4.34
N LYS A 426 -8.31 39.38 -4.54
CA LYS A 426 -9.27 39.71 -5.61
C LYS A 426 -9.91 41.07 -5.39
N LYS A 427 -10.24 41.40 -4.14
CA LYS A 427 -10.75 42.72 -3.79
C LYS A 427 -9.71 43.78 -4.08
N GLN A 428 -8.46 43.59 -3.63
CA GLN A 428 -7.35 44.49 -3.94
C GLN A 428 -7.20 44.70 -5.46
N LEU A 429 -7.25 43.60 -6.23
CA LEU A 429 -7.17 43.68 -7.68
C LEU A 429 -8.35 44.42 -8.31
N SER A 430 -9.57 44.24 -7.74
CA SER A 430 -10.77 44.96 -8.25
C SER A 430 -10.78 46.45 -7.93
N GLU A 431 -10.12 46.81 -6.84
CA GLU A 431 -9.94 48.19 -6.43
C GLU A 431 -8.75 48.83 -7.14
N PHE A 432 -7.93 48.05 -7.82
CA PHE A 432 -6.74 48.55 -8.52
C PHE A 432 -7.16 49.23 -9.82
N PRO A 433 -6.77 50.43 -10.02
CA PRO A 433 -7.16 51.18 -11.23
C PRO A 433 -6.63 50.50 -12.49
N GLN A 434 -7.47 50.38 -13.52
CA GLN A 434 -7.06 49.83 -14.81
C GLN A 434 -6.04 50.76 -15.52
N GLU A 435 -6.22 52.02 -15.35
CA GLU A 435 -5.30 53.03 -15.78
C GLU A 435 -5.17 54.11 -14.70
N ILE A 436 -3.98 54.61 -14.54
CA ILE A 436 -3.72 55.76 -13.70
C ILE A 436 -3.89 57.00 -14.59
N ASP A 437 -4.93 57.75 -14.33
CA ASP A 437 -5.09 59.05 -14.92
C ASP A 437 -4.24 60.07 -14.14
N VAL A 438 -3.11 60.41 -14.72
CA VAL A 438 -2.19 61.40 -14.13
C VAL A 438 -2.65 62.82 -14.39
N SER A 439 -3.67 63.02 -15.18
CA SER A 439 -4.17 64.37 -15.53
C SER A 439 -4.66 65.16 -14.31
N ALA A 440 -4.97 64.48 -13.21
CA ALA A 440 -5.38 65.10 -11.96
C ALA A 440 -4.21 65.54 -11.06
N THR A 441 -2.94 65.14 -11.36
CA THR A 441 -1.77 65.53 -10.56
C THR A 441 -1.45 66.99 -10.74
N GLU A 442 -0.92 67.61 -9.67
CA GLU A 442 -0.47 69.00 -9.72
C GLU A 442 0.65 69.19 -10.76
N GLU A 443 1.59 68.28 -10.85
CA GLU A 443 2.70 68.31 -11.81
C GLU A 443 2.20 68.24 -13.26
N TYR A 444 1.17 67.43 -13.55
CA TYR A 444 0.57 67.34 -14.88
C TYR A 444 -0.10 68.68 -15.24
N LYS A 445 -0.87 69.26 -14.31
CA LYS A 445 -1.54 70.54 -14.49
C LYS A 445 -0.58 71.72 -14.64
N GLU A 446 0.51 71.70 -13.86
CA GLU A 446 1.61 72.73 -14.02
C GLU A 446 2.24 72.66 -15.39
N LEU A 447 2.56 71.45 -15.90
CA LEU A 447 3.10 71.30 -17.24
C LEU A 447 2.08 71.67 -18.31
N GLU A 448 0.82 71.34 -18.14
CA GLU A 448 -0.26 71.72 -19.05
C GLU A 448 -0.46 73.25 -19.05
N GLN A 449 -0.41 73.91 -17.88
CA GLN A 449 -0.51 75.33 -17.76
C GLN A 449 0.69 76.09 -18.42
N GLN A 450 1.91 75.58 -18.24
CA GLN A 450 3.11 76.11 -18.92
C GLN A 450 2.98 76.00 -20.43
N ILE A 451 2.39 74.87 -20.93
CA ILE A 451 2.11 74.73 -22.36
C ILE A 451 1.16 75.81 -22.85
N VAL A 452 0.05 75.99 -22.12
CA VAL A 452 -1.02 76.98 -22.44
C VAL A 452 -0.45 78.43 -22.43
N GLU A 453 0.36 78.74 -21.43
CA GLU A 453 1.00 80.10 -21.34
C GLU A 453 1.95 80.35 -22.50
N LYS A 454 2.74 79.33 -22.90
CA LYS A 454 3.63 79.47 -24.06
C LYS A 454 2.84 79.50 -25.39
N GLU A 455 1.77 78.76 -25.52
CA GLU A 455 0.88 78.82 -26.67
C GLU A 455 0.17 80.15 -26.79
N GLN A 456 -0.25 80.79 -25.66
CA GLN A 456 -0.80 82.15 -25.64
C GLN A 456 0.22 83.24 -25.99
N ALA A 457 1.47 83.07 -25.58
CA ALA A 457 2.54 83.98 -25.93
C ALA A 457 2.83 84.00 -27.45
N MET A 458 2.64 82.83 -28.10
CA MET A 458 2.75 82.74 -29.57
C MET A 458 1.61 83.44 -30.30
N HIS A 459 0.42 83.61 -29.71
CA HIS A 459 -0.72 84.27 -30.30
C HIS A 459 -0.61 85.83 -30.33
N LYS A 460 0.36 86.42 -29.60
CA LYS A 460 0.55 87.89 -29.53
C LYS A 460 1.36 88.45 -30.68
N ALA A 461 1.88 87.62 -31.55
CA ALA A 461 2.58 88.06 -32.79
C ALA A 461 1.53 88.07 -33.94
N ASN A 462 0.63 89.05 -33.90
CA ASN A 462 -0.45 89.20 -34.86
C ASN A 462 0.06 89.89 -36.16
N ASP A 463 0.10 89.12 -37.27
CA ASP A 463 -0.43 89.44 -38.60
C ASP A 463 -0.16 88.34 -39.66
N ILE A 464 0.26 87.18 -39.22
CA ILE A 464 0.45 86.01 -40.10
C ILE A 464 -0.52 84.90 -39.73
N SER A 465 -1.72 85.26 -39.31
CA SER A 465 -2.59 84.40 -38.57
C SER A 465 -3.25 83.29 -39.44
N ALA A 466 -3.55 83.50 -40.69
CA ALA A 466 -4.25 82.50 -41.53
C ALA A 466 -3.28 81.43 -42.02
N VAL A 467 -2.12 81.80 -42.56
CA VAL A 467 -1.11 80.86 -43.03
C VAL A 467 -0.47 80.13 -41.88
N LYS A 468 -0.28 80.77 -40.71
CA LYS A 468 0.14 80.12 -39.48
C LYS A 468 -0.86 79.14 -38.91
N ALA A 469 -2.16 79.44 -38.96
CA ALA A 469 -3.21 78.55 -38.49
C ALA A 469 -3.24 77.30 -39.37
N GLU A 470 -3.15 77.40 -40.68
CA GLU A 470 -3.16 76.27 -41.59
C GLU A 470 -1.89 75.42 -41.50
N LEU A 471 -0.73 76.02 -41.41
CA LEU A 471 0.52 75.29 -41.17
C LEU A 471 0.55 74.68 -39.76
N LYS A 472 0.00 75.36 -38.73
CA LYS A 472 -0.14 74.84 -37.39
C LYS A 472 -1.12 73.64 -37.33
N ALA A 473 -2.20 73.69 -38.10
CA ALA A 473 -3.13 72.56 -38.22
C ALA A 473 -2.44 71.38 -38.90
N GLN A 474 -1.67 71.61 -39.98
CA GLN A 474 -0.88 70.60 -40.66
C GLN A 474 0.18 70.01 -39.73
N GLU A 475 0.93 70.88 -39.02
CA GLU A 475 1.90 70.42 -38.04
C GLU A 475 1.30 69.59 -36.90
N THR A 476 0.13 69.97 -36.40
CA THR A 476 -0.55 69.23 -35.37
C THR A 476 -0.95 67.85 -35.86
N VAL A 477 -1.48 67.68 -37.05
CA VAL A 477 -1.80 66.44 -37.69
C VAL A 477 -0.56 65.56 -37.88
N LEU A 478 0.52 66.15 -38.40
CA LEU A 478 1.80 65.50 -38.62
C LEU A 478 2.41 64.98 -37.29
N ARG A 479 2.32 65.77 -36.22
CA ARG A 479 2.81 65.40 -34.87
C ARG A 479 1.96 64.27 -34.27
N GLN A 480 0.65 64.31 -34.48
CA GLN A 480 -0.23 63.23 -34.04
C GLN A 480 0.11 61.91 -34.77
N GLN A 481 0.36 62.01 -36.08
CA GLN A 481 0.83 60.89 -36.89
C GLN A 481 2.22 60.39 -36.43
N LEU A 482 3.12 61.30 -36.07
CA LEU A 482 4.44 60.97 -35.54
C LEU A 482 4.34 60.24 -34.18
N ALA A 483 3.50 60.75 -33.28
CA ALA A 483 3.27 60.09 -31.97
C ALA A 483 2.65 58.70 -32.13
N GLU A 484 1.75 58.51 -33.08
CA GLU A 484 1.15 57.23 -33.38
C GLU A 484 2.20 56.26 -33.99
N CYS A 485 3.06 56.76 -34.88
CA CYS A 485 4.18 55.99 -35.43
C CYS A 485 5.17 55.55 -34.35
N GLU A 486 5.57 56.48 -33.47
CA GLU A 486 6.47 56.16 -32.34
C GLU A 486 5.85 55.19 -31.35
N SER A 487 4.53 55.24 -31.12
CA SER A 487 3.81 54.28 -30.32
C SER A 487 3.78 52.86 -30.94
N GLN A 488 3.67 52.79 -32.26
CA GLN A 488 3.71 51.50 -32.98
C GLN A 488 5.10 50.88 -32.97
N ILE A 489 6.18 51.70 -33.09
CA ILE A 489 7.56 51.24 -32.94
C ILE A 489 7.82 50.72 -31.54
N ALA A 490 7.33 51.40 -30.49
CA ALA A 490 7.45 50.95 -29.12
C ALA A 490 6.72 49.59 -28.85
N LYS A 491 5.64 49.37 -29.56
CA LYS A 491 4.90 48.07 -29.46
C LYS A 491 5.61 46.89 -30.14
N SER A 492 6.61 47.16 -30.98
CA SER A 492 7.39 46.08 -31.63
C SER A 492 8.57 45.58 -30.79
N ASP A 493 8.80 46.14 -29.61
CA ASP A 493 9.87 45.68 -28.72
C ASP A 493 9.57 44.28 -28.20
N THR A 494 10.46 43.34 -28.53
CA THR A 494 10.35 41.95 -28.16
C THR A 494 11.28 41.51 -27.05
N ALA A 495 12.21 42.36 -26.60
CA ALA A 495 13.31 41.96 -25.72
C ALA A 495 12.82 41.29 -24.40
N ALA A 496 11.81 41.87 -23.76
CA ALA A 496 11.25 41.34 -22.53
C ALA A 496 10.50 40.01 -22.77
N ASP A 497 9.80 39.91 -23.93
CA ASP A 497 9.09 38.68 -24.28
C ASP A 497 10.03 37.53 -24.67
N GLU A 498 11.14 37.86 -25.36
CA GLU A 498 12.20 36.89 -25.69
C GLU A 498 12.90 36.38 -24.44
N GLN A 499 13.21 37.23 -23.47
CA GLN A 499 13.75 36.82 -22.18
C GLN A 499 12.75 35.89 -21.45
N ARG A 500 11.47 36.27 -21.42
CA ARG A 500 10.44 35.45 -20.79
C ARG A 500 10.24 34.11 -21.49
N LEU A 501 10.33 34.09 -22.80
CA LEU A 501 10.27 32.87 -23.59
C LEU A 501 11.42 31.93 -23.23
N GLU A 502 12.63 32.44 -23.11
CA GLU A 502 13.78 31.62 -22.71
C GLU A 502 13.65 31.07 -21.30
N GLU A 503 13.16 31.88 -20.33
CA GLU A 503 12.85 31.41 -18.97
C GLU A 503 11.82 30.27 -18.96
N LEU A 504 10.75 30.38 -19.77
CA LEU A 504 9.73 29.35 -19.90
C LEU A 504 10.31 28.06 -20.51
N LYS A 505 11.14 28.19 -21.55
CA LYS A 505 11.84 27.06 -22.18
C LYS A 505 12.76 26.34 -21.19
N GLN A 506 13.54 27.13 -20.41
CA GLN A 506 14.39 26.55 -19.37
C GLN A 506 13.58 25.86 -18.29
N THR A 507 12.50 26.47 -17.83
CA THR A 507 11.59 25.88 -16.85
C THR A 507 10.98 24.55 -17.35
N ARG A 508 10.67 24.49 -18.64
CA ARG A 508 10.19 23.27 -19.29
C ARG A 508 11.23 22.17 -19.28
N ILE A 509 12.47 22.51 -19.65
CA ILE A 509 13.60 21.56 -19.62
C ILE A 509 13.85 21.03 -18.21
N ASP A 510 13.90 21.92 -17.23
CA ASP A 510 14.08 21.54 -15.81
C ASP A 510 12.94 20.65 -15.32
N SER A 511 11.71 20.94 -15.74
CA SER A 511 10.54 20.11 -15.41
C SER A 511 10.63 18.72 -16.04
N GLU A 512 11.04 18.60 -17.29
CA GLU A 512 11.26 17.28 -17.93
C GLU A 512 12.37 16.49 -17.24
N GLN A 513 13.46 17.17 -16.87
CA GLN A 513 14.55 16.51 -16.13
C GLN A 513 14.08 16.02 -14.75
N ASN A 514 13.30 16.85 -14.04
CA ASN A 514 12.74 16.48 -12.74
C ASN A 514 11.74 15.32 -12.87
N LYS A 515 10.94 15.30 -13.95
CA LYS A 515 10.07 14.17 -14.24
C LYS A 515 10.86 12.89 -14.47
N THR A 516 11.89 12.96 -15.29
CA THR A 516 12.77 11.81 -15.58
C THR A 516 13.45 11.30 -14.31
N ASN A 517 13.92 12.21 -13.45
CA ASN A 517 14.50 11.85 -12.16
C ASN A 517 13.48 11.17 -11.25
N ALA A 518 12.25 11.67 -11.19
CA ALA A 518 11.18 11.05 -10.42
C ALA A 518 10.80 9.67 -10.97
N GLU A 519 10.73 9.50 -12.29
CA GLU A 519 10.50 8.20 -12.95
C GLU A 519 11.63 7.22 -12.63
N LYS A 520 12.88 7.67 -12.73
CA LYS A 520 14.05 6.86 -12.37
C LYS A 520 13.99 6.35 -10.94
N ILE A 521 13.62 7.22 -9.98
CA ILE A 521 13.49 6.80 -8.58
C ILE A 521 12.35 5.78 -8.42
N ILE A 522 11.22 5.97 -9.10
CA ILE A 522 10.11 5.01 -9.08
C ILE A 522 10.56 3.64 -9.61
N ASP A 523 11.25 3.62 -10.74
CA ASP A 523 11.77 2.39 -11.35
C ASP A 523 12.79 1.70 -10.43
N LEU A 524 13.66 2.47 -9.78
CA LEU A 524 14.61 1.93 -8.80
C LEU A 524 13.91 1.36 -7.55
N LEU A 525 12.81 1.98 -7.10
CA LEU A 525 12.01 1.45 -5.99
C LEU A 525 11.29 0.15 -6.39
N ASP A 526 10.80 0.04 -7.60
CA ASP A 526 10.22 -1.19 -8.13
C ASP A 526 11.28 -2.32 -8.24
N GLU A 527 12.50 -1.97 -8.67
CA GLU A 527 13.63 -2.91 -8.68
C GLU A 527 14.11 -3.28 -7.26
N LEU A 528 14.03 -2.36 -6.30
CA LEU A 528 14.31 -2.64 -4.88
C LEU A 528 13.30 -3.64 -4.32
N ASP A 529 12.00 -3.42 -4.57
CA ASP A 529 10.95 -4.34 -4.13
C ASP A 529 11.14 -5.73 -4.73
N LYS A 530 11.47 -5.81 -6.01
CA LYS A 530 11.84 -7.06 -6.67
C LYS A 530 13.05 -7.72 -6.01
N ALA A 531 14.11 -6.96 -5.78
CA ALA A 531 15.32 -7.47 -5.15
C ALA A 531 15.07 -7.98 -3.73
N LYS A 532 14.24 -7.28 -2.96
CA LYS A 532 13.79 -7.68 -1.63
C LYS A 532 12.99 -8.99 -1.68
N ASN A 533 12.06 -9.08 -2.62
CA ASN A 533 11.24 -10.27 -2.81
C ASN A 533 12.08 -11.49 -3.20
N GLU A 534 13.08 -11.30 -4.05
CA GLU A 534 14.06 -12.34 -4.41
C GLU A 534 14.91 -12.76 -3.21
N ALA A 535 15.45 -11.78 -2.47
CA ALA A 535 16.26 -12.04 -1.28
C ALA A 535 15.47 -12.76 -0.17
N LEU A 536 14.23 -12.33 0.07
CA LEU A 536 13.32 -12.99 1.01
C LEU A 536 13.02 -14.43 0.56
N THR A 537 12.73 -14.61 -0.72
CA THR A 537 12.46 -15.94 -1.30
C THR A 537 13.69 -16.84 -1.18
N GLU A 538 14.88 -16.33 -1.47
CA GLU A 538 16.12 -17.08 -1.32
C GLU A 538 16.41 -17.41 0.14
N ALA A 539 16.23 -16.46 1.04
CA ALA A 539 16.44 -16.67 2.47
C ALA A 539 15.51 -17.74 3.02
N VAL A 540 14.22 -17.70 2.67
CA VAL A 540 13.27 -18.78 2.99
C VAL A 540 13.76 -20.11 2.40
N ASN A 541 14.11 -20.13 1.13
CA ASN A 541 14.51 -21.35 0.42
C ASN A 541 15.79 -22.03 0.95
N ARG A 542 16.64 -21.29 1.68
CA ARG A 542 17.84 -21.87 2.35
C ARG A 542 17.46 -22.83 3.49
N HIS A 543 16.27 -22.69 4.04
CA HIS A 543 15.79 -23.56 5.12
C HIS A 543 15.25 -24.90 4.62
N PHE A 544 15.00 -25.05 3.31
CA PHE A 544 14.40 -26.22 2.70
C PHE A 544 15.41 -26.95 1.80
N GLY A 545 15.43 -28.27 1.89
CA GLY A 545 16.39 -29.07 1.14
C GLY A 545 15.96 -29.30 -0.32
N LEU A 546 14.73 -29.70 -0.52
CA LEU A 546 14.16 -30.08 -1.80
C LEU A 546 13.17 -29.06 -2.35
N VAL A 547 12.30 -28.57 -1.47
CA VAL A 547 11.26 -27.63 -1.85
C VAL A 547 11.85 -26.25 -2.12
N LYS A 548 11.38 -25.63 -3.20
CA LYS A 548 11.62 -24.23 -3.49
C LYS A 548 10.27 -23.50 -3.46
N TRP A 549 10.18 -22.53 -2.59
CA TRP A 549 9.01 -21.67 -2.43
C TRP A 549 9.02 -20.58 -3.49
N GLN A 550 7.94 -20.45 -4.20
CA GLN A 550 7.63 -19.27 -5.00
C GLN A 550 6.71 -18.40 -4.14
N LEU A 551 7.24 -17.26 -3.70
CA LEU A 551 6.52 -16.36 -2.78
C LEU A 551 5.97 -15.12 -3.48
N PHE A 552 6.43 -14.90 -4.72
CA PHE A 552 6.02 -13.79 -5.58
C PHE A 552 5.87 -14.28 -7.02
N GLU A 553 4.90 -13.75 -7.72
CA GLU A 553 4.64 -14.04 -9.13
C GLU A 553 4.45 -12.74 -9.91
N TYR A 554 5.01 -12.67 -11.12
CA TYR A 554 4.80 -11.54 -12.01
C TYR A 554 3.41 -11.62 -12.62
N ALA A 555 2.59 -10.61 -12.37
CA ALA A 555 1.35 -10.40 -13.09
C ALA A 555 1.63 -9.87 -14.51
N LYS A 556 0.69 -10.07 -15.43
CA LYS A 556 0.83 -9.62 -16.84
C LYS A 556 1.02 -8.10 -17.00
N ASN A 557 0.66 -7.32 -15.97
CA ASN A 557 0.83 -5.86 -15.92
C ASN A 557 2.20 -5.41 -15.38
N GLY A 558 3.12 -6.35 -15.10
CA GLY A 558 4.44 -6.08 -14.56
C GLY A 558 4.50 -5.94 -13.02
N ASN A 559 3.36 -5.94 -12.35
CA ASN A 559 3.32 -5.92 -10.88
C ASN A 559 3.61 -7.31 -10.32
N TYR A 560 4.17 -7.36 -9.10
CA TYR A 560 4.28 -8.59 -8.34
C TYR A 560 2.99 -8.87 -7.58
N GLU A 561 2.52 -10.11 -7.70
CA GLU A 561 1.47 -10.64 -6.84
C GLU A 561 2.08 -11.58 -5.80
N SER A 562 1.59 -11.45 -4.57
CA SER A 562 1.99 -12.33 -3.49
C SER A 562 1.41 -13.72 -3.71
N CYS A 563 2.25 -14.73 -3.73
CA CYS A 563 1.83 -16.13 -3.74
C CYS A 563 2.58 -16.93 -2.66
N CYS A 564 2.19 -18.16 -2.47
CA CYS A 564 2.90 -19.10 -1.59
C CYS A 564 2.78 -20.50 -2.19
N ILE A 565 3.65 -20.79 -3.14
CA ILE A 565 3.58 -22.00 -3.94
C ILE A 565 4.84 -22.83 -3.70
N PRO A 566 4.75 -23.96 -3.02
CA PRO A 566 5.87 -24.89 -2.90
C PRO A 566 6.07 -25.65 -4.22
N THR A 567 7.30 -25.68 -4.69
CA THR A 567 7.67 -26.38 -5.93
C THR A 567 8.79 -27.39 -5.68
N VAL A 568 8.76 -28.48 -6.44
CA VAL A 568 9.82 -29.45 -6.57
C VAL A 568 10.12 -29.58 -8.07
N ASP A 569 11.37 -29.44 -8.45
CA ASP A 569 11.80 -29.40 -9.86
C ASP A 569 11.00 -28.38 -10.68
N GLY A 570 10.69 -27.22 -10.09
CA GLY A 570 9.95 -26.13 -10.73
C GLY A 570 8.45 -26.39 -10.91
N LYS A 571 7.90 -27.48 -10.40
CA LYS A 571 6.47 -27.83 -10.48
C LYS A 571 5.82 -27.75 -9.11
N SER A 572 4.68 -27.06 -9.04
CA SER A 572 3.91 -26.97 -7.80
C SER A 572 3.49 -28.33 -7.28
N ILE A 573 3.77 -28.61 -6.01
CA ILE A 573 3.34 -29.83 -5.34
C ILE A 573 1.89 -29.78 -4.86
N LEU A 574 1.23 -28.64 -5.00
CA LEU A 574 -0.20 -28.46 -4.70
C LEU A 574 -1.10 -28.91 -5.85
N THR A 575 -0.55 -29.11 -7.03
CA THR A 575 -1.30 -29.44 -8.24
C THR A 575 -0.88 -30.78 -8.82
N THR A 576 -1.66 -31.29 -9.76
CA THR A 576 -1.36 -32.52 -10.51
C THR A 576 -0.23 -32.36 -11.53
N MET A 577 0.29 -31.15 -11.72
CA MET A 577 1.46 -30.89 -12.59
C MET A 577 2.72 -31.57 -12.07
N SER A 578 2.83 -31.74 -10.75
CA SER A 578 3.88 -32.53 -10.13
C SER A 578 3.45 -33.99 -9.97
N ASN A 579 4.35 -34.94 -10.21
CA ASN A 579 4.07 -36.35 -9.96
C ASN A 579 3.83 -36.63 -8.47
N LYS A 580 3.13 -37.75 -8.15
CA LYS A 580 2.77 -38.07 -6.77
C LYS A 580 4.00 -38.22 -5.87
N GLY A 581 5.09 -38.80 -6.38
CA GLY A 581 6.33 -38.95 -5.64
C GLY A 581 6.93 -37.61 -5.21
N ASN A 582 7.08 -36.67 -6.12
CA ASN A 582 7.60 -35.32 -5.81
C ASN A 582 6.69 -34.56 -4.84
N ARG A 583 5.35 -34.75 -4.93
CA ARG A 583 4.41 -34.15 -3.96
C ARG A 583 4.65 -34.68 -2.56
N ILE A 584 4.87 -35.98 -2.41
CA ILE A 584 5.17 -36.61 -1.12
C ILE A 584 6.54 -36.15 -0.61
N LEU A 585 7.58 -36.23 -1.43
CA LEU A 585 8.93 -35.77 -1.07
C LEU A 585 8.94 -34.33 -0.61
N GLY A 586 8.24 -33.44 -1.34
CA GLY A 586 8.16 -32.03 -0.97
C GLY A 586 7.43 -31.80 0.37
N ARG A 587 6.36 -32.56 0.66
CA ARG A 587 5.66 -32.49 1.95
C ARG A 587 6.54 -32.94 3.11
N VAL A 588 7.31 -34.00 2.90
CA VAL A 588 8.26 -34.50 3.90
C VAL A 588 9.38 -33.48 4.12
N ASP A 589 9.92 -32.90 3.05
CA ASP A 589 10.95 -31.85 3.15
C ASP A 589 10.46 -30.64 3.94
N ILE A 590 9.22 -30.18 3.70
CA ILE A 590 8.60 -29.09 4.46
C ILE A 590 8.51 -29.45 5.94
N CYS A 591 7.96 -30.61 6.25
CA CYS A 591 7.78 -31.09 7.62
C CYS A 591 9.12 -31.18 8.36
N ASN A 592 10.12 -31.82 7.74
CA ASN A 592 11.47 -31.98 8.28
C ASN A 592 12.20 -30.62 8.43
N SER A 593 12.05 -29.72 7.46
CA SER A 593 12.65 -28.37 7.54
C SER A 593 12.03 -27.56 8.69
N ILE A 594 10.73 -27.62 8.87
CA ILE A 594 10.05 -26.96 10.02
C ILE A 594 10.57 -27.52 11.35
N GLN A 595 10.82 -28.84 11.45
CA GLN A 595 11.42 -29.43 12.64
C GLN A 595 12.82 -28.85 12.92
N LYS A 596 13.69 -28.81 11.90
CA LYS A 596 15.05 -28.25 12.02
C LYS A 596 15.03 -26.79 12.46
N ILE A 597 14.13 -25.99 11.91
CA ILE A 597 14.00 -24.57 12.23
C ILE A 597 13.47 -24.36 13.64
N SER A 598 12.44 -25.13 14.02
CA SER A 598 11.84 -25.02 15.35
C SER A 598 12.70 -25.64 16.46
N GLY A 599 13.75 -26.36 16.11
CA GLY A 599 14.60 -27.05 17.06
C GLY A 599 13.94 -28.23 17.77
N ILE A 600 12.85 -28.78 17.18
CA ILE A 600 12.15 -29.93 17.74
C ILE A 600 12.27 -31.14 16.81
N SER A 601 12.38 -32.31 17.39
CA SER A 601 12.41 -33.60 16.68
C SER A 601 11.24 -34.47 17.14
N VAL A 602 10.26 -34.64 16.27
CA VAL A 602 9.01 -35.34 16.58
C VAL A 602 8.64 -36.34 15.49
N PRO A 603 7.78 -37.35 15.77
CA PRO A 603 7.41 -38.34 14.77
C PRO A 603 6.76 -37.72 13.54
N ILE A 604 7.28 -38.01 12.35
CA ILE A 604 6.65 -37.67 11.07
C ILE A 604 5.82 -38.85 10.60
N VAL A 605 4.54 -38.61 10.38
CA VAL A 605 3.63 -39.60 9.83
C VAL A 605 3.43 -39.36 8.33
N LEU A 606 3.72 -40.39 7.53
CA LEU A 606 3.63 -40.35 6.07
C LEU A 606 2.73 -41.45 5.55
N ASP A 607 1.59 -41.09 5.00
CA ASP A 607 0.70 -42.02 4.28
C ASP A 607 1.03 -42.06 2.78
N ASP A 608 0.40 -42.96 2.06
CA ASP A 608 0.60 -43.17 0.62
C ASP A 608 2.05 -43.52 0.22
N SER A 609 2.86 -44.04 1.15
CA SER A 609 4.27 -44.33 0.92
C SER A 609 4.54 -45.37 -0.16
N GLU A 610 3.54 -46.21 -0.50
CA GLU A 610 3.58 -47.14 -1.64
C GLU A 610 3.62 -46.41 -3.00
N SER A 611 3.22 -45.15 -3.04
CA SER A 611 3.31 -44.31 -4.26
C SER A 611 4.72 -43.83 -4.56
N LEU A 612 5.63 -44.04 -3.63
CA LEU A 612 7.05 -43.73 -3.80
C LEU A 612 7.77 -44.94 -4.42
N SER A 613 8.63 -44.70 -5.39
CA SER A 613 9.60 -45.69 -5.83
C SER A 613 10.55 -46.07 -4.69
N THR A 614 11.16 -47.23 -4.78
CA THR A 614 12.16 -47.69 -3.77
C THR A 614 13.24 -46.65 -3.50
N ASP A 615 13.72 -45.96 -4.55
CA ASP A 615 14.72 -44.90 -4.42
C ASP A 615 14.18 -43.66 -3.70
N ASN A 616 12.92 -43.30 -3.98
CA ASN A 616 12.26 -42.19 -3.27
C ASN A 616 11.92 -42.52 -1.82
N GLN A 617 11.63 -43.79 -1.51
CA GLN A 617 11.47 -44.22 -0.12
C GLN A 617 12.80 -44.10 0.64
N LYS A 618 13.94 -44.50 0.00
CA LYS A 618 15.26 -44.30 0.59
C LYS A 618 15.58 -42.81 0.80
N LYS A 619 15.27 -41.97 -0.19
CA LYS A 619 15.43 -40.53 -0.05
C LYS A 619 14.65 -39.96 1.12
N VAL A 620 13.39 -40.37 1.33
CA VAL A 620 12.58 -39.95 2.49
C VAL A 620 13.29 -40.33 3.79
N VAL A 621 13.78 -41.56 3.89
CA VAL A 621 14.53 -42.04 5.06
C VAL A 621 15.80 -41.23 5.30
N GLU A 622 16.56 -40.91 4.23
CA GLU A 622 17.80 -40.12 4.32
C GLU A 622 17.54 -38.63 4.62
N MET A 623 16.38 -38.09 4.24
CA MET A 623 16.01 -36.70 4.47
C MET A 623 15.61 -36.41 5.91
N VAL A 624 15.02 -37.40 6.59
CA VAL A 624 14.39 -37.21 7.90
C VAL A 624 15.34 -37.59 9.02
N ASP A 625 15.67 -36.63 9.87
CA ASP A 625 16.53 -36.85 11.04
C ASP A 625 15.74 -37.29 12.29
N SER A 626 14.41 -37.15 12.26
CA SER A 626 13.47 -37.53 13.33
C SER A 626 12.86 -38.92 13.07
N GLN A 627 12.01 -39.34 13.97
CA GLN A 627 11.25 -40.58 13.80
C GLN A 627 10.33 -40.51 12.58
N LEU A 628 10.35 -41.52 11.73
CA LEU A 628 9.53 -41.62 10.53
C LEU A 628 8.58 -42.84 10.59
N ILE A 629 7.29 -42.57 10.42
CA ILE A 629 6.25 -43.58 10.39
C ILE A 629 5.63 -43.59 8.99
N MET A 630 5.89 -44.64 8.24
CA MET A 630 5.43 -44.79 6.85
C MET A 630 4.29 -45.78 6.76
N LEU A 631 3.17 -45.35 6.20
CA LEU A 631 2.06 -46.24 5.89
C LEU A 631 2.20 -46.71 4.44
N ILE A 632 2.25 -48.01 4.25
CA ILE A 632 2.52 -48.63 2.95
C ILE A 632 1.43 -49.65 2.63
N VAL A 633 0.79 -49.49 1.49
CA VAL A 633 -0.12 -50.52 0.98
C VAL A 633 0.71 -51.65 0.37
N ASN A 634 0.45 -52.86 0.82
CA ASN A 634 1.01 -54.07 0.27
C ASN A 634 -0.08 -55.15 0.10
N ASN A 635 0.29 -56.39 -0.21
CA ASN A 635 -0.66 -57.48 -0.41
C ASN A 635 -0.94 -58.31 0.88
N SER A 636 -0.39 -57.91 2.04
CA SER A 636 -0.57 -58.62 3.30
C SER A 636 -1.99 -58.45 3.85
N GLU A 637 -2.64 -59.56 4.19
CA GLU A 637 -3.94 -59.55 4.84
C GLU A 637 -3.86 -59.12 6.31
N LYS A 638 -2.68 -59.27 6.92
CA LYS A 638 -2.42 -58.84 8.29
C LYS A 638 -1.61 -57.57 8.25
N LEU A 639 -1.87 -56.71 9.23
CA LEU A 639 -1.07 -55.54 9.43
C LEU A 639 0.31 -55.96 10.00
N GLU A 640 1.35 -55.51 9.39
CA GLU A 640 2.76 -55.74 9.76
C GLU A 640 3.41 -54.43 10.11
N ILE A 641 4.07 -54.36 11.25
CA ILE A 641 4.92 -53.23 11.64
C ILE A 641 6.34 -53.75 11.67
N VAL A 642 7.17 -53.12 10.88
CA VAL A 642 8.57 -53.47 10.76
C VAL A 642 9.46 -52.24 10.93
N GLU A 643 10.65 -52.48 11.49
CA GLU A 643 11.72 -51.52 11.47
C GLU A 643 12.23 -51.39 10.02
N GLY A 644 12.36 -50.13 9.58
CA GLY A 644 12.63 -49.81 8.17
C GLY A 644 14.04 -49.47 7.80
#